data_5c077d8abb8a4d6eab0f37dbcce34a80
#
_entry.id   5c077d8abb8a4d6eab0f37dbcce34a80
#
_cell.length_a   1.000
_cell.length_b   1.000
_cell.length_c   1.000
_cell.angle_alpha   90.00
_cell.angle_beta   90.00
_cell.angle_gamma   90.00
#
_symmetry.space_group_name_H-M   'P 1'
#
loop_
_entity.id
_entity.type
_entity.pdbx_description
1 polymer ?
#
loop_
_entity_poly.entity_id
_entity_poly.type
_entity_poly.pdbx_seq_one_letter_code
_entity_poly.pdbx_strand_id
1 'polypeptide(L)'
;MKRLFALFSIIVLCGYSSLPIAAQRLNRQVKDNLAAEPQSADRIDVRAVTDGRSTVISWTDNASDRAIGFDVYRLSAKGLERISENPVLGTTPGSRTEREPFIERSFRLDGGAGGDAFIVEALGQRGDRRQSLPAAAQYSRDLSAFAGAVDETGQKSRLFERTGLQLPRELFNESVKSTSMPDRVSQIAVAAQGGATIGVKVKGFYRVTKAELQAAQFDVNSDPAKWQLFANGVEQAILVGPNGDYIEFFGKADETNESDVNAYYLVVGASNGKRMATSVSRPGGVSVTAANYRSVYDKKERVNYVWDILNGDAENYWGNLISSSQMNFSFTLTGVDTTATTATFDIKFQGFSTTPHTINISVNGTSIGTQIGSGQTPMAGTFTVPVSALLEGANTLQMTAPASGDYTLFDRVTVSYSRKFAADQNRLDFYTTNYKSTVLTGFSASDIRVFDITQDGQPVQVTDFPVIPNGASFDAKLAAARGRVMYAVASPGIRQAEFVRYNAPSELASNYQAAKLVIITYGGFRQQAIAWQQYRVTRDFPVMVVDVADIFDEFNYGKSSADSILSFITYAHNNWQTPPDYVLLIGDASYDPKNFSGMGNTNLVPTKIIETLYEETGSDEALADFNHDGLSDLAIGRIPAKTPQDVTNALAKVMAFETPAMQDLDRGAIFAYDLPIGWNFEASSRALGDLLPASVPKIYIGRGDTNSATTLINEINLGRYIVNYSGHGSTGVWAASSFFGVNSVPQLTNANRLSLFTMLTCLNGYFVSPYADSLAEKLHNAQNGGSVMSWASTGKTTPDIQMIMATRFYEQLALGNIKRMGDLVRDAKAQIPGGSDVRYSWVLLGDPMLKVRQ
;
A
#
# COMPACT_ATOMS: atom_id res chain seq x y z
N MET A 1 -39.77 -18.26 -38.45
CA MET A 1 -39.94 -17.24 -37.40
C MET A 1 -38.94 -17.47 -36.24
N LYS A 2 -38.76 -18.65 -35.67
CA LYS A 2 -37.79 -18.83 -34.55
C LYS A 2 -36.30 -18.62 -34.91
N ARG A 3 -35.91 -18.80 -36.16
CA ARG A 3 -34.51 -18.54 -36.59
C ARG A 3 -34.20 -17.07 -36.93
N LEU A 4 -35.26 -16.27 -37.23
CA LEU A 4 -35.11 -14.84 -37.48
C LEU A 4 -34.97 -14.04 -36.15
N PHE A 5 -35.62 -14.50 -35.06
CA PHE A 5 -35.48 -13.91 -33.73
C PHE A 5 -34.11 -14.13 -33.11
N ALA A 6 -33.49 -15.31 -33.34
CA ALA A 6 -32.15 -15.57 -32.86
C ALA A 6 -31.06 -14.73 -33.59
N LEU A 7 -31.30 -14.42 -34.90
CA LEU A 7 -30.36 -13.56 -35.63
C LEU A 7 -30.47 -12.10 -35.22
N PHE A 8 -31.68 -11.62 -34.83
CA PHE A 8 -31.87 -10.26 -34.36
C PHE A 8 -31.31 -10.06 -32.94
N SER A 9 -31.39 -11.07 -32.08
CA SER A 9 -30.77 -11.04 -30.75
C SER A 9 -29.23 -11.09 -30.84
N ILE A 10 -28.69 -11.83 -31.79
CA ILE A 10 -27.22 -11.90 -32.01
C ILE A 10 -26.70 -10.58 -32.60
N ILE A 11 -27.46 -9.92 -33.48
CA ILE A 11 -27.07 -8.62 -34.07
C ILE A 11 -27.11 -7.51 -33.01
N VAL A 12 -28.06 -7.52 -32.08
CA VAL A 12 -28.13 -6.55 -30.98
C VAL A 12 -26.98 -6.82 -29.96
N LEU A 13 -26.63 -8.08 -29.66
CA LEU A 13 -25.47 -8.42 -28.85
C LEU A 13 -24.15 -8.11 -29.56
N CYS A 14 -24.03 -8.36 -30.87
CA CYS A 14 -22.83 -7.98 -31.63
C CYS A 14 -22.72 -6.46 -31.84
N GLY A 15 -23.81 -5.71 -31.87
CA GLY A 15 -23.79 -4.25 -31.95
C GLY A 15 -23.26 -3.57 -30.68
N TYR A 16 -23.43 -4.19 -29.51
CA TYR A 16 -22.86 -3.71 -28.25
C TYR A 16 -21.40 -4.16 -28.03
N SER A 17 -20.98 -5.27 -28.65
CA SER A 17 -19.61 -5.78 -28.56
C SER A 17 -18.63 -5.10 -29.52
N SER A 18 -19.08 -4.24 -30.42
CA SER A 18 -18.22 -3.51 -31.36
C SER A 18 -17.89 -2.08 -30.91
N LEU A 19 -18.38 -1.61 -29.77
CA LEU A 19 -17.81 -0.43 -29.13
C LEU A 19 -16.38 -0.77 -28.65
N PRO A 20 -15.39 0.06 -28.98
CA PRO A 20 -14.05 -0.15 -28.44
C PRO A 20 -14.11 -0.33 -26.93
N ILE A 21 -13.30 -1.22 -26.39
CA ILE A 21 -13.17 -1.46 -24.94
C ILE A 21 -13.01 -0.13 -24.18
N ALA A 22 -12.36 0.86 -24.81
CA ALA A 22 -12.27 2.25 -24.38
C ALA A 22 -13.63 2.90 -24.13
N ALA A 23 -14.57 2.73 -25.06
CA ALA A 23 -15.91 3.32 -24.91
C ALA A 23 -16.75 2.61 -23.84
N GLN A 24 -16.52 1.32 -23.63
CA GLN A 24 -17.18 0.57 -22.54
C GLN A 24 -16.61 0.93 -21.17
N ARG A 25 -15.30 1.16 -21.06
CA ARG A 25 -14.67 1.65 -19.83
C ARG A 25 -14.98 3.12 -19.59
N LEU A 26 -14.96 3.95 -20.63
CA LEU A 26 -15.43 5.33 -20.53
C LEU A 26 -16.90 5.37 -20.05
N ASN A 27 -17.79 4.55 -20.61
CA ASN A 27 -19.17 4.41 -20.13
C ASN A 27 -19.26 3.86 -18.70
N ARG A 28 -18.34 3.04 -18.27
CA ARG A 28 -18.28 2.52 -16.90
C ARG A 28 -17.79 3.58 -15.93
N GLN A 29 -16.69 4.28 -16.26
CA GLN A 29 -16.23 5.47 -15.52
C GLN A 29 -17.27 6.58 -15.49
N VAL A 30 -18.06 6.73 -16.56
CA VAL A 30 -19.22 7.63 -16.62
C VAL A 30 -20.31 7.21 -15.65
N LYS A 31 -20.63 5.92 -15.57
CA LYS A 31 -21.60 5.41 -14.57
C LYS A 31 -21.08 5.62 -13.14
N ASP A 32 -19.79 5.35 -12.93
CA ASP A 32 -19.15 5.49 -11.64
C ASP A 32 -19.04 6.97 -11.22
N ASN A 33 -18.81 7.88 -12.17
CA ASN A 33 -18.82 9.33 -11.91
C ASN A 33 -20.25 9.91 -11.84
N LEU A 34 -21.30 9.18 -12.25
CA LEU A 34 -22.72 9.57 -12.07
C LEU A 34 -23.24 9.26 -10.65
N ALA A 35 -22.67 8.22 -10.05
CA ALA A 35 -22.74 7.98 -8.63
C ALA A 35 -21.56 8.65 -7.91
N ALA A 36 -20.77 9.48 -8.65
CA ALA A 36 -19.40 9.83 -8.28
C ALA A 36 -19.36 10.71 -7.09
N GLU A 37 -18.74 10.16 -6.17
CA GLU A 37 -18.37 10.77 -4.94
C GLU A 37 -16.92 11.20 -4.99
N PRO A 38 -16.60 12.30 -4.29
CA PRO A 38 -15.23 12.73 -4.13
C PRO A 38 -14.39 11.58 -3.57
N GLN A 39 -13.26 11.33 -4.16
CA GLN A 39 -12.41 10.17 -3.87
C GLN A 39 -11.24 10.57 -2.99
N SER A 40 -10.41 9.65 -2.57
CA SER A 40 -9.34 9.73 -1.59
C SER A 40 -8.56 11.06 -1.51
N ALA A 41 -7.87 11.28 -0.40
CA ALA A 41 -7.20 12.52 -0.01
C ALA A 41 -6.24 13.14 -1.05
N ASP A 42 -5.87 12.41 -2.11
CA ASP A 42 -4.91 12.86 -3.12
C ASP A 42 -5.49 13.03 -4.52
N ARG A 43 -6.79 12.98 -4.64
CA ARG A 43 -7.45 12.98 -5.93
C ARG A 43 -8.15 14.29 -6.27
N ILE A 44 -8.20 14.56 -7.57
CA ILE A 44 -9.03 15.60 -8.14
C ILE A 44 -10.33 14.93 -8.59
N ASP A 45 -11.42 15.26 -7.93
CA ASP A 45 -12.74 14.75 -8.26
C ASP A 45 -13.45 15.69 -9.22
N VAL A 46 -13.78 15.20 -10.40
CA VAL A 46 -14.33 16.00 -11.48
C VAL A 46 -15.77 15.60 -11.79
N ARG A 47 -16.62 16.60 -11.97
CA ARG A 47 -17.98 16.44 -12.48
C ARG A 47 -18.15 17.30 -13.73
N ALA A 48 -18.86 16.80 -14.71
CA ALA A 48 -19.24 17.56 -15.88
C ALA A 48 -20.73 17.44 -16.13
N VAL A 49 -21.43 18.57 -16.24
CA VAL A 49 -22.88 18.64 -16.49
C VAL A 49 -23.12 19.52 -17.72
N THR A 50 -23.88 19.01 -18.65
CA THR A 50 -24.22 19.76 -19.88
C THR A 50 -25.74 19.93 -20.03
N ASP A 51 -26.18 21.09 -20.51
CA ASP A 51 -27.54 21.37 -20.93
C ASP A 51 -27.71 21.27 -22.46
N GLY A 52 -26.68 20.83 -23.18
CA GLY A 52 -26.63 20.76 -24.63
C GLY A 52 -26.17 22.08 -25.29
N ARG A 53 -26.06 23.15 -24.53
CA ARG A 53 -25.57 24.46 -25.00
C ARG A 53 -24.26 24.87 -24.33
N SER A 54 -24.11 24.51 -23.09
CA SER A 54 -22.87 24.71 -22.35
C SER A 54 -22.58 23.50 -21.45
N THR A 55 -21.31 23.28 -21.10
CA THR A 55 -20.89 22.27 -20.16
C THR A 55 -20.15 22.95 -19.03
N VAL A 56 -20.54 22.64 -17.80
CA VAL A 56 -19.84 23.08 -16.58
C VAL A 56 -19.06 21.90 -16.04
N ILE A 57 -17.76 22.06 -15.93
CA ILE A 57 -16.85 21.11 -15.31
C ILE A 57 -16.51 21.65 -13.92
N SER A 58 -16.86 20.94 -12.88
CA SER A 58 -16.50 21.28 -11.50
C SER A 58 -15.62 20.20 -10.92
N TRP A 59 -14.71 20.58 -10.01
CA TRP A 59 -13.83 19.63 -9.33
C TRP A 59 -13.46 20.09 -7.94
N THR A 60 -13.12 19.11 -7.12
CA THR A 60 -12.47 19.29 -5.83
C THR A 60 -11.08 18.64 -5.85
N ASP A 61 -10.10 19.29 -5.25
CA ASP A 61 -8.76 18.74 -5.07
C ASP A 61 -8.46 18.63 -3.58
N ASN A 62 -8.35 17.41 -3.11
CA ASN A 62 -8.12 17.11 -1.69
C ASN A 62 -6.72 17.54 -1.20
N ALA A 63 -5.76 17.72 -2.13
CA ALA A 63 -4.43 18.24 -1.85
C ALA A 63 -4.26 19.67 -2.37
N SER A 64 -5.33 20.45 -2.39
CA SER A 64 -5.41 21.80 -2.97
C SER A 64 -4.40 22.79 -2.39
N ASP A 65 -3.88 22.56 -1.20
CA ASP A 65 -2.82 23.35 -0.59
C ASP A 65 -1.50 23.33 -1.40
N ARG A 66 -1.34 22.39 -2.33
CA ARG A 66 -0.15 22.22 -3.18
C ARG A 66 -0.35 22.64 -4.63
N ALA A 67 -1.58 22.76 -5.09
CA ALA A 67 -1.86 23.12 -6.48
C ALA A 67 -1.88 24.64 -6.67
N ILE A 68 -1.04 25.15 -7.57
CA ILE A 68 -0.99 26.57 -7.96
C ILE A 68 -1.96 26.90 -9.08
N GLY A 69 -2.45 25.88 -9.79
CA GLY A 69 -3.40 26.01 -10.87
C GLY A 69 -3.91 24.68 -11.38
N PHE A 70 -4.89 24.72 -12.25
CA PHE A 70 -5.50 23.52 -12.85
C PHE A 70 -5.66 23.74 -14.36
N ASP A 71 -5.20 22.82 -15.16
CA ASP A 71 -5.51 22.73 -16.58
C ASP A 71 -6.71 21.81 -16.78
N VAL A 72 -7.64 22.21 -17.65
CA VAL A 72 -8.84 21.43 -17.97
C VAL A 72 -8.72 20.92 -19.39
N TYR A 73 -8.94 19.63 -19.58
CA TYR A 73 -8.87 18.93 -20.84
C TYR A 73 -10.20 18.29 -21.19
N ARG A 74 -10.49 18.24 -22.50
CA ARG A 74 -11.62 17.52 -23.08
C ARG A 74 -11.11 16.27 -23.77
N LEU A 75 -11.65 15.11 -23.41
CA LEU A 75 -11.39 13.85 -24.05
C LEU A 75 -12.57 13.52 -24.98
N SER A 76 -12.34 13.52 -26.28
CA SER A 76 -13.32 13.24 -27.30
C SER A 76 -12.86 12.09 -28.20
N ALA A 77 -13.70 11.69 -29.15
CA ALA A 77 -13.31 10.73 -30.19
C ALA A 77 -12.12 11.20 -31.05
N LYS A 78 -11.77 12.50 -31.00
CA LYS A 78 -10.63 13.10 -31.71
C LYS A 78 -9.36 13.16 -30.86
N GLY A 79 -9.43 12.77 -29.61
CA GLY A 79 -8.32 12.76 -28.65
C GLY A 79 -8.51 13.74 -27.50
N LEU A 80 -7.46 13.94 -26.72
CA LEU A 80 -7.41 14.87 -25.60
C LEU A 80 -7.01 16.25 -26.09
N GLU A 81 -7.82 17.25 -25.73
CA GLU A 81 -7.61 18.65 -26.09
C GLU A 81 -7.60 19.50 -24.81
N ARG A 82 -6.58 20.32 -24.60
CA ARG A 82 -6.61 21.32 -23.53
C ARG A 82 -7.59 22.41 -23.89
N ILE A 83 -8.60 22.64 -23.05
CA ILE A 83 -9.67 23.60 -23.28
C ILE A 83 -9.57 24.85 -22.40
N SER A 84 -8.76 24.81 -21.34
CA SER A 84 -8.42 26.00 -20.57
C SER A 84 -7.29 26.75 -21.26
N GLU A 85 -7.53 27.98 -21.70
CA GLU A 85 -6.49 28.83 -22.29
C GLU A 85 -5.38 29.12 -21.27
N ASN A 86 -5.77 29.40 -20.03
CA ASN A 86 -4.87 29.57 -18.88
C ASN A 86 -5.29 28.60 -17.78
N PRO A 87 -4.34 28.20 -16.90
CA PRO A 87 -4.68 27.40 -15.74
C PRO A 87 -5.73 28.11 -14.86
N VAL A 88 -6.75 27.37 -14.44
CA VAL A 88 -7.68 27.85 -13.41
C VAL A 88 -6.91 27.98 -12.11
N LEU A 89 -6.95 29.17 -11.47
CA LEU A 89 -6.14 29.46 -10.32
C LEU A 89 -6.39 28.50 -9.16
N GLY A 90 -5.30 27.96 -8.61
CA GLY A 90 -5.25 27.21 -7.37
C GLY A 90 -5.18 28.11 -6.13
N THR A 91 -4.50 27.65 -5.09
CA THR A 91 -4.22 28.43 -3.89
C THR A 91 -3.07 29.40 -4.13
N THR A 92 -3.19 30.65 -3.66
CA THR A 92 -2.12 31.64 -3.76
C THR A 92 -0.95 31.23 -2.85
N PRO A 93 0.31 31.20 -3.33
CA PRO A 93 1.47 30.94 -2.50
C PRO A 93 1.55 31.99 -1.37
N GLY A 94 1.52 31.58 -0.12
CA GLY A 94 1.72 32.45 1.04
C GLY A 94 0.52 32.71 1.93
N SER A 95 -0.69 32.30 1.62
CA SER A 95 -1.81 32.38 2.56
C SER A 95 -1.78 31.20 3.53
N ARG A 96 -1.17 31.46 4.71
CA ARG A 96 -1.36 30.57 5.89
C ARG A 96 -2.70 30.90 6.55
N THR A 97 -3.78 30.47 5.98
CA THR A 97 -5.07 30.36 6.67
C THR A 97 -5.48 28.91 6.67
N GLU A 98 -6.11 28.51 7.76
CA GLU A 98 -6.51 27.15 8.10
C GLU A 98 -7.02 26.37 6.88
N ARG A 99 -6.54 25.14 6.73
CA ARG A 99 -6.88 24.18 5.67
C ARG A 99 -8.38 24.13 5.45
N GLU A 100 -8.87 24.76 4.39
CA GLU A 100 -10.17 24.40 3.82
C GLU A 100 -9.95 23.17 2.92
N PRO A 101 -10.37 21.98 3.34
CA PRO A 101 -10.00 20.74 2.67
C PRO A 101 -10.65 20.51 1.31
N PHE A 102 -11.67 21.30 0.93
CA PHE A 102 -12.41 21.07 -0.32
C PHE A 102 -12.85 22.39 -0.94
N ILE A 103 -12.03 23.01 -1.75
CA ILE A 103 -12.45 24.14 -2.56
C ILE A 103 -12.99 23.58 -3.89
N GLU A 104 -14.29 23.64 -4.11
CA GLU A 104 -14.90 23.35 -5.40
C GLU A 104 -14.55 24.44 -6.40
N ARG A 105 -14.02 24.03 -7.56
CA ARG A 105 -13.67 24.91 -8.67
C ARG A 105 -14.50 24.54 -9.88
N SER A 106 -14.71 25.49 -10.79
CA SER A 106 -15.46 25.22 -12.00
C SER A 106 -14.85 25.89 -13.23
N PHE A 107 -15.06 25.25 -14.36
CA PHE A 107 -14.73 25.75 -15.68
C PHE A 107 -15.95 25.59 -16.58
N ARG A 108 -16.33 26.62 -17.32
CA ARG A 108 -17.45 26.59 -18.24
C ARG A 108 -16.98 26.55 -19.69
N LEU A 109 -17.49 25.60 -20.44
CA LEU A 109 -17.26 25.46 -21.86
C LEU A 109 -18.55 25.77 -22.61
N ASP A 110 -18.48 26.69 -23.59
CA ASP A 110 -19.60 26.95 -24.50
C ASP A 110 -19.63 25.86 -25.58
N GLY A 111 -20.81 25.26 -25.75
CA GLY A 111 -21.05 24.14 -26.66
C GLY A 111 -21.44 22.86 -25.91
N GLY A 112 -22.40 22.13 -26.46
CA GLY A 112 -22.84 20.85 -25.93
C GLY A 112 -21.87 19.74 -26.32
N ALA A 113 -21.35 19.03 -25.34
CA ALA A 113 -20.36 17.99 -25.50
C ALA A 113 -20.91 16.62 -25.09
N GLY A 114 -22.08 16.28 -25.60
CA GLY A 114 -22.67 14.95 -25.34
C GLY A 114 -21.73 13.85 -25.84
N GLY A 115 -21.25 13.02 -24.92
CA GLY A 115 -20.32 11.92 -25.22
C GLY A 115 -18.83 12.24 -25.01
N ASP A 116 -18.47 13.48 -24.65
CA ASP A 116 -17.11 13.84 -24.28
C ASP A 116 -16.90 13.64 -22.77
N ALA A 117 -15.68 13.35 -22.37
CA ALA A 117 -15.25 13.33 -20.99
C ALA A 117 -14.24 14.45 -20.71
N PHE A 118 -14.10 14.82 -19.45
CA PHE A 118 -13.23 15.90 -19.04
C PHE A 118 -12.23 15.42 -17.99
N ILE A 119 -10.99 15.91 -18.09
CA ILE A 119 -9.90 15.65 -17.18
C ILE A 119 -9.42 16.99 -16.62
N VAL A 120 -9.14 17.04 -15.32
CA VAL A 120 -8.53 18.19 -14.68
C VAL A 120 -7.12 17.79 -14.21
N GLU A 121 -6.13 18.59 -14.56
CA GLU A 121 -4.75 18.39 -14.16
C GLU A 121 -4.34 19.50 -13.19
N ALA A 122 -3.97 19.14 -11.97
CA ALA A 122 -3.42 20.04 -10.97
C ALA A 122 -1.93 20.30 -11.25
N LEU A 123 -1.53 21.56 -11.15
CA LEU A 123 -0.17 22.02 -11.29
C LEU A 123 0.41 22.36 -9.93
N GLY A 124 1.37 21.58 -9.42
CA GLY A 124 2.01 21.79 -8.14
C GLY A 124 3.12 22.85 -8.18
N GLN A 125 3.46 23.40 -7.01
CA GLN A 125 4.49 24.44 -6.87
C GLN A 125 5.89 24.02 -7.33
N ARG A 126 6.17 22.73 -7.36
CA ARG A 126 7.45 22.16 -7.77
C ARG A 126 7.46 21.67 -9.22
N GLY A 127 6.38 21.97 -9.99
CA GLY A 127 6.20 21.48 -11.33
C GLY A 127 5.65 20.06 -11.42
N ASP A 128 5.28 19.48 -10.29
CA ASP A 128 4.53 18.24 -10.22
C ASP A 128 3.13 18.43 -10.84
N ARG A 129 2.62 17.39 -11.45
CA ARG A 129 1.30 17.40 -12.09
C ARG A 129 0.51 16.19 -11.61
N ARG A 130 -0.76 16.41 -11.27
CA ARG A 130 -1.71 15.36 -10.88
C ARG A 130 -2.95 15.46 -11.73
N GLN A 131 -3.43 14.36 -12.27
CA GLN A 131 -4.62 14.34 -13.12
C GLN A 131 -5.79 13.63 -12.44
N SER A 132 -6.98 14.12 -12.73
CA SER A 132 -8.23 13.43 -12.39
C SER A 132 -8.45 12.24 -13.33
N LEU A 133 -9.37 11.37 -12.93
CA LEU A 133 -10.00 10.48 -13.90
C LEU A 133 -10.87 11.27 -14.88
N PRO A 134 -11.11 10.74 -16.09
CA PRO A 134 -12.06 11.33 -17.02
C PRO A 134 -13.47 11.33 -16.46
N ALA A 135 -14.11 12.49 -16.41
CA ALA A 135 -15.52 12.66 -16.06
C ALA A 135 -16.35 12.97 -17.31
N ALA A 136 -17.27 12.09 -17.66
CA ALA A 136 -18.11 12.32 -18.82
C ALA A 136 -19.22 13.33 -18.55
N ALA A 137 -19.53 14.13 -19.58
CA ALA A 137 -20.62 15.09 -19.53
C ALA A 137 -21.99 14.39 -19.51
N GLN A 138 -22.80 14.73 -18.52
CA GLN A 138 -24.14 14.19 -18.32
C GLN A 138 -25.19 15.14 -18.87
N TYR A 139 -26.16 14.59 -19.62
CA TYR A 139 -27.39 15.30 -19.90
C TYR A 139 -28.30 15.28 -18.68
N SER A 140 -28.86 16.41 -18.30
CA SER A 140 -29.78 16.56 -17.16
C SER A 140 -31.18 15.94 -17.35
N ARG A 141 -31.41 15.24 -18.45
CA ARG A 141 -32.66 14.56 -18.73
C ARG A 141 -32.46 13.07 -18.87
N ASP A 142 -33.02 12.35 -17.92
CA ASP A 142 -33.23 10.91 -17.90
C ASP A 142 -32.07 10.01 -17.49
N LEU A 143 -31.93 9.81 -16.17
CA LEU A 143 -31.06 8.83 -15.56
C LEU A 143 -31.67 7.43 -15.48
N SER A 144 -32.99 7.29 -15.82
CA SER A 144 -33.67 6.01 -15.70
C SER A 144 -33.24 4.95 -16.74
N ALA A 145 -32.61 5.38 -17.83
CA ALA A 145 -32.18 4.49 -18.90
C ALA A 145 -30.90 3.70 -18.60
N PHE A 146 -30.19 3.99 -17.51
CA PHE A 146 -28.91 3.40 -17.18
C PHE A 146 -28.91 2.41 -15.99
N ALA A 147 -30.06 2.18 -15.38
CA ALA A 147 -30.21 1.31 -14.20
C ALA A 147 -30.31 -0.20 -14.51
N GLY A 148 -30.05 -0.65 -15.72
CA GLY A 148 -30.36 -2.01 -16.11
C GLY A 148 -29.37 -2.70 -17.01
N ALA A 149 -28.14 -2.91 -16.65
CA ALA A 149 -27.28 -3.99 -17.16
C ALA A 149 -25.96 -4.07 -16.40
N VAL A 150 -25.98 -4.70 -15.26
CA VAL A 150 -24.77 -5.25 -14.65
C VAL A 150 -24.82 -6.76 -14.86
N ASP A 151 -23.99 -7.28 -15.73
CA ASP A 151 -23.76 -8.72 -15.84
C ASP A 151 -22.80 -9.13 -14.73
N GLU A 152 -23.32 -9.83 -13.73
CA GLU A 152 -22.64 -10.20 -12.48
C GLU A 152 -21.72 -11.41 -12.59
N THR A 153 -21.36 -11.87 -13.77
CA THR A 153 -20.61 -13.11 -13.93
C THR A 153 -19.13 -12.88 -14.20
N GLY A 154 -18.32 -13.08 -13.18
CA GLY A 154 -17.04 -13.79 -13.15
C GLY A 154 -16.00 -13.65 -14.30
N GLN A 155 -15.90 -12.53 -15.02
CA GLN A 155 -14.93 -12.42 -16.12
C GLN A 155 -13.56 -11.82 -15.73
N LYS A 156 -13.34 -11.44 -14.48
CA LYS A 156 -12.08 -10.80 -14.08
C LYS A 156 -10.86 -11.71 -14.08
N SER A 157 -11.01 -12.98 -13.73
CA SER A 157 -9.89 -13.94 -13.70
C SER A 157 -9.42 -14.42 -15.08
N ARG A 158 -10.21 -14.25 -16.12
CA ARG A 158 -9.90 -14.77 -17.46
C ARG A 158 -9.14 -13.81 -18.39
N LEU A 159 -9.06 -12.53 -18.06
CA LEU A 159 -8.30 -11.58 -18.89
C LEU A 159 -6.79 -11.68 -18.64
N PHE A 160 -6.37 -12.05 -17.45
CA PHE A 160 -4.95 -12.24 -17.11
C PHE A 160 -4.36 -13.53 -17.65
N GLU A 161 -5.16 -14.59 -17.80
CA GLU A 161 -4.70 -15.85 -18.39
C GLU A 161 -4.47 -15.78 -19.91
N ARG A 162 -4.97 -14.77 -20.61
CA ARG A 162 -4.87 -14.65 -22.07
C ARG A 162 -3.72 -13.79 -22.58
N THR A 163 -3.10 -12.97 -21.77
CA THR A 163 -1.89 -12.23 -22.13
C THR A 163 -0.65 -12.94 -21.60
N GLY A 164 -0.43 -14.16 -22.04
CA GLY A 164 0.76 -14.97 -21.75
C GLY A 164 2.08 -14.37 -22.26
N LEU A 165 2.38 -13.14 -21.91
CA LEU A 165 3.72 -12.59 -21.95
C LEU A 165 4.42 -12.98 -20.64
N GLN A 166 4.73 -14.26 -20.51
CA GLN A 166 5.86 -14.66 -19.69
C GLN A 166 7.10 -14.08 -20.35
N LEU A 167 7.53 -12.93 -19.89
CA LEU A 167 8.91 -12.52 -20.13
C LEU A 167 9.80 -13.66 -19.63
N PRO A 168 10.83 -14.07 -20.39
CA PRO A 168 11.68 -15.15 -19.96
C PRO A 168 12.30 -14.79 -18.61
N ARG A 169 11.86 -15.44 -17.54
CA ARG A 169 12.46 -15.34 -16.19
C ARG A 169 13.98 -15.60 -16.21
N GLU A 170 14.46 -16.18 -17.26
CA GLU A 170 15.85 -16.57 -17.44
C GLU A 170 16.82 -15.41 -17.68
N LEU A 171 16.37 -14.25 -18.16
CA LEU A 171 17.23 -13.07 -18.36
C LEU A 171 17.45 -12.24 -17.10
N PHE A 172 16.68 -12.44 -16.05
CA PHE A 172 16.79 -11.69 -14.79
C PHE A 172 17.39 -12.51 -13.65
N ASN A 173 17.68 -13.78 -13.84
CA ASN A 173 18.12 -14.72 -12.81
C ASN A 173 19.55 -15.27 -12.99
N GLU A 174 20.48 -14.48 -13.51
CA GLU A 174 21.90 -14.76 -13.21
C GLU A 174 22.35 -14.13 -11.88
N SER A 175 21.43 -13.62 -11.08
CA SER A 175 21.68 -13.37 -9.68
C SER A 175 21.61 -14.68 -8.92
N VAL A 176 22.78 -15.12 -8.43
CA VAL A 176 22.96 -16.11 -7.37
C VAL A 176 21.71 -16.95 -7.08
N LYS A 177 21.67 -18.18 -7.56
CA LYS A 177 20.71 -19.16 -7.06
C LYS A 177 20.97 -19.25 -5.55
N SER A 178 20.13 -18.60 -4.75
CA SER A 178 20.12 -18.81 -3.31
C SER A 178 19.76 -20.26 -3.09
N THR A 179 20.72 -21.05 -2.60
CA THR A 179 20.51 -22.46 -2.31
C THR A 179 19.96 -22.69 -0.92
N SER A 180 19.85 -21.64 -0.10
CA SER A 180 19.26 -21.74 1.23
C SER A 180 17.77 -21.40 1.18
N MET A 181 16.93 -22.41 1.27
CA MET A 181 15.49 -22.22 1.49
C MET A 181 15.28 -21.60 2.87
N PRO A 182 14.32 -20.67 3.03
CA PRO A 182 13.94 -20.17 4.36
C PRO A 182 13.57 -21.32 5.29
N ASP A 183 14.06 -21.27 6.53
CA ASP A 183 13.79 -22.30 7.56
C ASP A 183 12.91 -21.71 8.65
N ARG A 184 11.60 -21.98 8.56
CA ARG A 184 10.61 -21.48 9.52
C ARG A 184 10.77 -22.10 10.90
N VAL A 185 11.15 -23.37 11.01
CA VAL A 185 11.30 -24.05 12.31
C VAL A 185 12.45 -23.41 13.07
N SER A 186 13.56 -23.19 12.41
CA SER A 186 14.70 -22.49 13.02
C SER A 186 14.36 -21.03 13.34
N GLN A 187 13.57 -20.35 12.50
CA GLN A 187 13.15 -18.96 12.75
C GLN A 187 12.30 -18.86 14.02
N ILE A 188 11.32 -19.75 14.22
CA ILE A 188 10.51 -19.81 15.45
C ILE A 188 11.41 -20.05 16.67
N ALA A 189 12.38 -20.95 16.55
CA ALA A 189 13.30 -21.22 17.64
C ALA A 189 14.23 -20.02 17.95
N VAL A 190 14.56 -19.19 16.97
CA VAL A 190 15.32 -17.94 17.13
C VAL A 190 14.42 -16.86 17.75
N ALA A 191 13.19 -16.71 17.31
CA ALA A 191 12.23 -15.75 17.87
C ALA A 191 11.89 -16.03 19.34
N ALA A 192 11.92 -17.32 19.74
CA ALA A 192 11.74 -17.71 21.15
C ALA A 192 12.93 -17.35 22.06
N GLN A 193 14.02 -16.84 21.50
CA GLN A 193 15.20 -16.44 22.25
C GLN A 193 15.33 -14.92 22.31
N GLY A 194 15.80 -14.40 23.42
CA GLY A 194 16.22 -12.99 23.52
C GLY A 194 17.50 -12.75 22.70
N GLY A 195 17.59 -11.58 22.10
CA GLY A 195 18.72 -11.24 21.26
C GLY A 195 18.65 -9.83 20.67
N ALA A 196 19.33 -9.63 19.56
CA ALA A 196 19.29 -8.38 18.82
C ALA A 196 18.80 -8.62 17.39
N THR A 197 17.83 -7.83 16.94
CA THR A 197 17.41 -7.75 15.53
C THR A 197 18.17 -6.64 14.83
N ILE A 198 18.78 -6.95 13.69
CA ILE A 198 19.61 -6.05 12.88
C ILE A 198 18.94 -5.86 11.53
N GLY A 199 18.57 -4.63 11.19
CA GLY A 199 17.89 -4.29 9.93
C GLY A 199 18.87 -4.01 8.79
N VAL A 200 18.66 -4.64 7.64
CA VAL A 200 19.47 -4.50 6.42
C VAL A 200 18.61 -4.12 5.24
N LYS A 201 18.85 -2.93 4.65
CA LYS A 201 18.14 -2.44 3.44
C LYS A 201 18.91 -2.62 2.15
N VAL A 202 20.21 -2.70 2.18
CA VAL A 202 21.05 -2.68 0.99
C VAL A 202 22.08 -3.80 1.06
N LYS A 203 22.32 -4.48 -0.05
CA LYS A 203 23.39 -5.48 -0.16
C LYS A 203 24.75 -4.88 0.21
N GLY A 204 25.53 -5.54 1.07
CA GLY A 204 26.87 -5.08 1.41
C GLY A 204 27.45 -5.74 2.64
N PHE A 205 28.65 -5.30 3.00
CA PHE A 205 29.36 -5.74 4.19
C PHE A 205 29.03 -4.79 5.35
N TYR A 206 28.52 -5.34 6.44
CA TYR A 206 28.02 -4.59 7.59
C TYR A 206 28.89 -4.79 8.81
N ARG A 207 29.00 -3.76 9.66
CA ARG A 207 29.56 -3.85 10.99
C ARG A 207 28.53 -3.39 12.01
N VAL A 208 28.37 -4.18 13.08
CA VAL A 208 27.61 -3.81 14.27
C VAL A 208 28.57 -3.86 15.46
N THR A 209 28.69 -2.74 16.15
CA THR A 209 29.59 -2.56 17.26
C THR A 209 29.04 -3.14 18.56
N LYS A 210 29.93 -3.43 19.52
CA LYS A 210 29.57 -3.87 20.88
C LYS A 210 28.63 -2.87 21.56
N ALA A 211 28.84 -1.56 21.34
CA ALA A 211 27.98 -0.52 21.92
C ALA A 211 26.55 -0.57 21.36
N GLU A 212 26.37 -0.79 20.04
CA GLU A 212 25.04 -0.96 19.41
C GLU A 212 24.36 -2.23 19.92
N LEU A 213 25.09 -3.34 20.04
CA LEU A 213 24.55 -4.58 20.59
C LEU A 213 24.12 -4.41 22.06
N GLN A 214 24.93 -3.70 22.85
CA GLN A 214 24.60 -3.42 24.25
C GLN A 214 23.38 -2.51 24.38
N ALA A 215 23.24 -1.51 23.52
CA ALA A 215 22.06 -0.65 23.46
C ALA A 215 20.79 -1.44 23.08
N ALA A 216 20.95 -2.48 22.26
CA ALA A 216 19.90 -3.45 21.91
C ALA A 216 19.72 -4.55 22.99
N GLN A 217 20.28 -4.40 24.20
CA GLN A 217 20.16 -5.33 25.31
C GLN A 217 20.68 -6.77 25.02
N PHE A 218 21.50 -6.91 23.98
CA PHE A 218 22.17 -8.18 23.70
C PHE A 218 23.23 -8.48 24.78
N ASP A 219 23.34 -9.74 25.21
CA ASP A 219 24.35 -10.14 26.21
C ASP A 219 25.77 -10.15 25.61
N VAL A 220 26.38 -8.96 25.60
CA VAL A 220 27.75 -8.75 25.11
C VAL A 220 28.84 -9.33 26.03
N ASN A 221 28.46 -9.86 27.20
CA ASN A 221 29.38 -10.51 28.13
C ASN A 221 29.41 -12.04 27.95
N SER A 222 28.50 -12.59 27.15
CA SER A 222 28.51 -13.99 26.77
C SER A 222 29.75 -14.31 25.91
N ASP A 223 30.07 -15.59 25.82
CA ASP A 223 31.18 -16.07 24.98
C ASP A 223 30.93 -15.72 23.49
N PRO A 224 31.76 -14.83 22.88
CA PRO A 224 31.61 -14.47 21.49
C PRO A 224 31.69 -15.64 20.51
N ALA A 225 32.32 -16.77 20.90
CA ALA A 225 32.34 -17.98 20.07
C ALA A 225 30.90 -18.54 19.86
N LYS A 226 29.99 -18.31 20.80
CA LYS A 226 28.60 -18.78 20.75
C LYS A 226 27.62 -17.81 20.07
N TRP A 227 28.08 -16.65 19.62
CA TRP A 227 27.21 -15.71 18.90
C TRP A 227 26.85 -16.26 17.53
N GLN A 228 25.55 -16.40 17.30
CA GLN A 228 24.97 -16.94 16.06
C GLN A 228 24.10 -15.88 15.42
N LEU A 229 24.29 -15.63 14.13
CA LEU A 229 23.53 -14.70 13.34
C LEU A 229 22.61 -15.46 12.38
N PHE A 230 21.32 -15.17 12.39
CA PHE A 230 20.33 -15.82 11.51
C PHE A 230 19.66 -14.80 10.58
N ALA A 231 19.38 -15.22 9.35
CA ALA A 231 18.50 -14.52 8.41
C ALA A 231 17.59 -15.55 7.72
N ASN A 232 16.30 -15.28 7.65
CA ASN A 232 15.31 -16.23 7.13
C ASN A 232 15.41 -17.63 7.78
N GLY A 233 15.72 -17.68 9.08
CA GLY A 233 15.92 -18.92 9.82
C GLY A 233 17.24 -19.65 9.56
N VAL A 234 18.07 -19.14 8.64
CA VAL A 234 19.34 -19.77 8.25
C VAL A 234 20.51 -19.07 8.93
N GLU A 235 21.37 -19.84 9.60
CA GLU A 235 22.55 -19.29 10.24
C GLU A 235 23.57 -18.78 9.23
N GLN A 236 23.98 -17.53 9.40
CA GLN A 236 24.93 -16.78 8.58
C GLN A 236 26.35 -16.85 9.17
N ALA A 237 27.35 -17.01 8.33
CA ALA A 237 28.75 -16.92 8.78
C ALA A 237 29.16 -15.46 9.05
N ILE A 238 29.71 -15.19 10.22
CA ILE A 238 30.14 -13.87 10.67
C ILE A 238 31.66 -13.83 10.96
N LEU A 239 32.20 -12.61 10.98
CA LEU A 239 33.45 -12.28 11.65
C LEU A 239 33.10 -11.64 12.99
N VAL A 240 33.86 -12.01 14.03
CA VAL A 240 33.76 -11.40 15.36
C VAL A 240 35.08 -10.69 15.63
N GLY A 241 34.99 -9.42 16.01
CA GLY A 241 36.17 -8.63 16.37
C GLY A 241 36.85 -9.12 17.64
N PRO A 242 38.06 -8.66 17.91
CA PRO A 242 38.78 -9.00 19.13
C PRO A 242 37.90 -8.76 20.36
N ASN A 243 37.84 -9.72 21.27
CA ASN A 243 37.03 -9.64 22.52
C ASN A 243 35.52 -9.33 22.30
N GLY A 244 35.01 -9.60 21.12
CA GLY A 244 33.61 -9.30 20.81
C GLY A 244 33.30 -7.80 20.60
N ASP A 245 34.30 -6.98 20.23
CA ASP A 245 34.10 -5.52 20.06
C ASP A 245 33.14 -5.15 18.92
N TYR A 246 32.96 -6.05 17.98
CA TYR A 246 31.99 -5.93 16.88
C TYR A 246 31.71 -7.28 16.25
N ILE A 247 30.62 -7.35 15.49
CA ILE A 247 30.41 -8.39 14.48
C ILE A 247 30.45 -7.77 13.10
N GLU A 248 30.87 -8.56 12.11
CA GLU A 248 30.77 -8.22 10.70
C GLU A 248 30.14 -9.37 9.93
N PHE A 249 29.31 -9.02 8.95
CA PHE A 249 28.62 -10.00 8.12
C PHE A 249 28.29 -9.42 6.74
N PHE A 250 28.01 -10.29 5.79
CA PHE A 250 27.52 -9.89 4.48
C PHE A 250 26.00 -9.88 4.51
N GLY A 251 25.41 -8.68 4.44
CA GLY A 251 23.98 -8.45 4.47
C GLY A 251 23.38 -8.33 3.06
N LYS A 252 22.20 -8.86 2.88
CA LYS A 252 21.40 -8.74 1.67
C LYS A 252 20.07 -8.09 1.96
N ALA A 253 19.64 -7.16 1.10
CA ALA A 253 18.28 -6.71 1.07
C ALA A 253 17.35 -7.86 0.66
N ASP A 254 16.14 -7.82 1.16
CA ASP A 254 15.04 -8.68 0.73
C ASP A 254 13.80 -7.79 0.58
N GLU A 255 13.63 -7.22 -0.61
CA GLU A 255 12.57 -6.27 -0.88
C GLU A 255 11.27 -7.00 -1.26
N THR A 256 10.21 -6.71 -0.50
CA THR A 256 8.84 -7.14 -0.77
C THR A 256 7.96 -5.90 -1.08
N ASN A 257 6.69 -6.09 -1.42
CA ASN A 257 5.76 -4.97 -1.57
C ASN A 257 5.61 -4.17 -0.27
N GLU A 258 5.69 -4.84 0.89
CA GLU A 258 5.41 -4.22 2.19
C GLU A 258 6.66 -3.89 3.02
N SER A 259 7.84 -4.42 2.68
CA SER A 259 9.08 -4.19 3.42
C SER A 259 10.29 -4.10 2.49
N ASP A 260 11.21 -3.18 2.78
CA ASP A 260 12.53 -3.07 2.16
C ASP A 260 13.67 -3.46 3.13
N VAL A 261 13.32 -3.95 4.32
CA VAL A 261 14.27 -4.37 5.36
C VAL A 261 14.26 -5.87 5.48
N ASN A 262 15.46 -6.47 5.37
CA ASN A 262 15.70 -7.85 5.77
C ASN A 262 16.19 -7.88 7.22
N ALA A 263 15.59 -8.72 8.07
CA ALA A 263 15.92 -8.83 9.48
C ALA A 263 16.96 -9.94 9.71
N TYR A 264 17.99 -9.60 10.44
CA TYR A 264 19.03 -10.50 10.93
C TYR A 264 18.94 -10.59 12.45
N TYR A 265 19.01 -11.81 12.99
CA TYR A 265 18.86 -12.06 14.42
C TYR A 265 20.18 -12.56 15.01
N LEU A 266 20.75 -11.80 15.93
CA LEU A 266 21.92 -12.22 16.70
C LEU A 266 21.46 -12.77 18.05
N VAL A 267 21.78 -14.03 18.31
CA VAL A 267 21.45 -14.75 19.55
C VAL A 267 22.68 -15.40 20.15
N VAL A 268 22.60 -15.74 21.43
CA VAL A 268 23.65 -16.56 22.11
C VAL A 268 23.24 -18.01 22.02
N GLY A 269 23.89 -18.76 21.13
CA GLY A 269 23.57 -20.17 20.93
C GLY A 269 24.17 -21.11 22.00
N ALA A 270 23.65 -22.34 22.02
CA ALA A 270 24.21 -23.41 22.87
C ALA A 270 25.57 -23.92 22.35
N SER A 271 25.79 -23.85 21.03
CA SER A 271 27.00 -24.24 20.34
C SER A 271 27.70 -23.04 19.70
N ASN A 272 28.92 -23.27 19.22
CA ASN A 272 29.68 -22.23 18.50
C ASN A 272 28.92 -21.83 17.22
N GLY A 273 28.86 -20.50 16.96
CA GLY A 273 28.27 -19.96 15.76
C GLY A 273 29.17 -20.10 14.53
N LYS A 274 28.56 -20.01 13.34
CA LYS A 274 29.28 -20.05 12.07
C LYS A 274 30.24 -18.87 11.91
N ARG A 275 31.41 -19.15 11.42
CA ARG A 275 32.44 -18.12 11.13
C ARG A 275 32.82 -18.16 9.66
N MET A 276 33.15 -16.99 9.10
CA MET A 276 33.62 -16.89 7.73
C MET A 276 34.91 -17.68 7.57
N ALA A 277 34.91 -18.53 6.53
CA ALA A 277 36.13 -19.23 6.14
C ALA A 277 37.10 -18.30 5.38
N THR A 278 38.34 -18.73 5.21
CA THR A 278 39.33 -18.05 4.38
C THR A 278 39.72 -18.91 3.19
N SER A 279 40.05 -18.27 2.08
CA SER A 279 40.67 -18.90 0.91
C SER A 279 41.83 -18.05 0.41
N VAL A 280 42.82 -18.70 -0.20
CA VAL A 280 44.02 -18.01 -0.66
C VAL A 280 43.92 -17.72 -2.15
N SER A 281 44.18 -16.45 -2.52
CA SER A 281 44.33 -16.04 -3.92
C SER A 281 45.76 -16.31 -4.41
N ARG A 282 46.04 -17.54 -4.79
CA ARG A 282 47.40 -17.88 -5.27
C ARG A 282 47.57 -17.46 -6.72
N PRO A 283 48.58 -16.64 -7.06
CA PRO A 283 48.90 -16.38 -8.45
C PRO A 283 49.31 -17.69 -9.12
N GLY A 284 48.51 -18.18 -10.05
CA GLY A 284 48.90 -19.18 -11.03
C GLY A 284 49.73 -18.52 -12.15
N GLY A 285 50.33 -19.31 -13.05
CA GLY A 285 51.15 -18.79 -14.16
C GLY A 285 50.55 -17.61 -14.93
N VAL A 286 51.14 -17.23 -16.06
CA VAL A 286 50.70 -16.07 -16.86
C VAL A 286 49.22 -16.17 -17.23
N SER A 287 48.39 -15.33 -16.62
CA SER A 287 46.94 -15.28 -16.93
C SER A 287 46.61 -13.95 -17.61
N VAL A 288 45.63 -14.00 -18.54
CA VAL A 288 45.08 -12.79 -19.12
C VAL A 288 44.28 -12.04 -18.05
N THR A 289 44.44 -10.72 -17.97
CA THR A 289 43.63 -9.87 -17.08
C THR A 289 42.26 -9.55 -17.68
N ALA A 290 41.22 -9.68 -16.90
CA ALA A 290 39.88 -9.26 -17.32
C ALA A 290 39.80 -7.72 -17.35
N ALA A 291 39.32 -7.15 -18.45
CA ALA A 291 39.16 -5.70 -18.59
C ALA A 291 37.90 -5.20 -17.90
N ASN A 292 36.82 -5.97 -17.96
CA ASN A 292 35.51 -5.60 -17.49
C ASN A 292 34.70 -6.85 -17.09
N TYR A 293 33.54 -6.59 -16.52
CA TYR A 293 32.47 -7.57 -16.27
C TYR A 293 31.12 -6.98 -16.63
N ARG A 294 30.09 -7.81 -16.83
CA ARG A 294 28.71 -7.36 -17.02
C ARG A 294 28.13 -6.93 -15.69
N SER A 295 27.67 -5.69 -15.60
CA SER A 295 26.99 -5.12 -14.45
C SER A 295 25.55 -4.79 -14.79
N VAL A 296 24.68 -4.81 -13.77
CA VAL A 296 23.26 -4.49 -13.89
C VAL A 296 22.94 -3.36 -12.93
N TYR A 297 22.38 -2.29 -13.46
CA TYR A 297 21.67 -1.26 -12.71
C TYR A 297 20.19 -1.56 -12.84
N ASP A 298 19.46 -1.60 -11.73
CA ASP A 298 18.02 -1.85 -11.70
C ASP A 298 17.34 -0.85 -10.77
N LYS A 299 16.28 -0.18 -11.28
CA LYS A 299 15.54 0.80 -10.51
C LYS A 299 14.07 0.79 -10.93
N LYS A 300 13.21 0.48 -9.98
CA LYS A 300 11.78 0.78 -10.03
C LYS A 300 11.57 2.16 -9.43
N GLU A 301 10.83 3.03 -10.12
CA GLU A 301 10.41 4.32 -9.59
C GLU A 301 9.05 4.18 -8.88
N ARG A 302 8.93 4.75 -7.68
CA ARG A 302 7.72 4.69 -6.85
C ARG A 302 7.39 6.08 -6.35
N VAL A 303 6.62 6.81 -7.14
CA VAL A 303 6.24 8.21 -6.88
C VAL A 303 4.74 8.34 -6.71
N ASN A 304 3.97 7.61 -7.52
CA ASN A 304 2.53 7.70 -7.59
C ASN A 304 1.90 6.36 -7.19
N TYR A 305 1.05 6.36 -6.17
CA TYR A 305 0.15 5.26 -5.90
C TYR A 305 -1.11 5.41 -6.76
N VAL A 306 -1.42 4.41 -7.57
CA VAL A 306 -2.55 4.45 -8.52
C VAL A 306 -3.49 3.29 -8.22
N TRP A 307 -4.41 3.52 -7.32
CA TRP A 307 -5.32 2.54 -6.75
C TRP A 307 -6.41 2.01 -7.71
N ASP A 308 -6.64 2.67 -8.84
CA ASP A 308 -7.62 2.28 -9.86
C ASP A 308 -7.04 1.46 -11.02
N ILE A 309 -5.76 1.11 -10.99
CA ILE A 309 -5.19 0.09 -11.85
C ILE A 309 -5.43 -1.26 -11.19
N LEU A 310 -6.38 -2.03 -11.76
CA LEU A 310 -6.73 -3.34 -11.27
C LEU A 310 -5.77 -4.37 -11.88
N ASN A 311 -4.80 -4.83 -11.08
CA ASN A 311 -3.72 -5.73 -11.50
C ASN A 311 -3.48 -6.90 -10.53
N GLY A 312 -4.47 -7.22 -9.69
CA GLY A 312 -4.40 -8.27 -8.68
C GLY A 312 -3.49 -7.88 -7.51
N ASP A 313 -2.60 -8.79 -7.10
CA ASP A 313 -1.69 -8.57 -5.97
C ASP A 313 -0.41 -7.81 -6.34
N ALA A 314 -0.32 -7.26 -7.57
CA ALA A 314 0.84 -6.50 -7.98
C ALA A 314 0.86 -5.12 -7.31
N GLU A 315 2.07 -4.62 -7.01
CA GLU A 315 2.27 -3.30 -6.40
C GLU A 315 1.76 -2.17 -7.32
N ASN A 316 0.90 -1.30 -6.80
CA ASN A 316 0.34 -0.14 -7.52
C ASN A 316 1.08 1.18 -7.29
N TYR A 317 2.35 1.10 -6.89
CA TYR A 317 3.26 2.23 -6.95
C TYR A 317 3.97 2.30 -8.29
N TRP A 318 3.88 3.45 -8.92
CA TRP A 318 4.41 3.76 -10.25
C TRP A 318 5.29 4.99 -10.23
N GLY A 319 6.14 5.13 -11.24
CA GLY A 319 6.90 6.34 -11.50
C GLY A 319 6.06 7.46 -12.08
N ASN A 320 6.74 8.45 -12.63
CA ASN A 320 6.09 9.62 -13.17
C ASN A 320 5.29 9.31 -14.44
N LEU A 321 4.26 10.13 -14.69
CA LEU A 321 3.41 10.03 -15.86
C LEU A 321 4.18 10.50 -17.12
N ILE A 322 4.14 9.67 -18.15
CA ILE A 322 4.63 9.98 -19.49
C ILE A 322 3.45 10.49 -20.31
N SER A 323 3.63 11.65 -20.94
CA SER A 323 2.63 12.33 -21.77
C SER A 323 3.31 12.98 -22.98
N SER A 324 2.63 13.92 -23.64
CA SER A 324 3.25 14.76 -24.67
C SER A 324 4.37 15.66 -24.16
N SER A 325 4.41 15.93 -22.84
CA SER A 325 5.54 16.57 -22.19
C SER A 325 6.65 15.58 -21.91
N GLN A 326 7.91 15.98 -22.11
CA GLN A 326 9.04 15.11 -21.86
C GLN A 326 9.16 14.78 -20.36
N MET A 327 9.12 13.51 -20.02
CA MET A 327 9.44 12.97 -18.69
C MET A 327 10.92 12.61 -18.66
N ASN A 328 11.62 12.96 -17.59
CA ASN A 328 13.03 12.67 -17.40
C ASN A 328 13.20 11.79 -16.15
N PHE A 329 13.91 10.67 -16.31
CA PHE A 329 14.34 9.81 -15.22
C PHE A 329 15.86 9.84 -15.13
N SER A 330 16.39 10.28 -13.97
CA SER A 330 17.84 10.36 -13.73
C SER A 330 18.35 9.09 -13.06
N PHE A 331 19.48 8.58 -13.54
CA PHE A 331 20.15 7.41 -12.99
C PHE A 331 21.67 7.54 -13.07
N THR A 332 22.39 6.81 -12.22
CA THR A 332 23.85 6.90 -12.12
C THR A 332 24.48 5.57 -12.50
N LEU A 333 25.39 5.59 -13.47
CA LEU A 333 26.25 4.45 -13.81
C LEU A 333 27.67 4.72 -13.35
N THR A 334 28.35 3.71 -12.85
CA THR A 334 29.73 3.82 -12.38
C THR A 334 30.62 2.79 -13.06
N GLY A 335 31.85 3.18 -13.36
CA GLY A 335 32.83 2.30 -13.99
C GLY A 335 32.49 1.91 -15.41
N VAL A 336 31.80 2.76 -16.17
CA VAL A 336 31.40 2.47 -17.57
C VAL A 336 32.63 2.16 -18.42
N ASP A 337 32.64 0.99 -19.06
CA ASP A 337 33.71 0.63 -19.99
C ASP A 337 33.38 1.15 -21.39
N THR A 338 34.00 2.28 -21.75
CA THR A 338 33.80 2.92 -23.05
C THR A 338 34.40 2.14 -24.22
N THR A 339 35.15 1.06 -23.99
CA THR A 339 35.65 0.16 -25.07
C THR A 339 34.58 -0.86 -25.50
N ALA A 340 33.53 -1.04 -24.72
CA ALA A 340 32.38 -1.82 -25.13
C ALA A 340 31.56 -1.10 -26.21
N THR A 341 30.85 -1.85 -27.03
CA THR A 341 30.05 -1.28 -28.12
C THR A 341 28.65 -0.89 -27.71
N THR A 342 27.99 -1.73 -26.87
CA THR A 342 26.58 -1.58 -26.55
C THR A 342 26.29 -1.91 -25.08
N ALA A 343 25.20 -1.31 -24.59
CA ALA A 343 24.49 -1.69 -23.38
C ALA A 343 23.05 -2.08 -23.74
N THR A 344 22.36 -2.72 -22.81
CA THR A 344 20.95 -3.11 -22.97
C THR A 344 20.11 -2.43 -21.91
N PHE A 345 18.99 -1.85 -22.34
CA PHE A 345 17.99 -1.24 -21.49
C PHE A 345 16.70 -2.06 -21.58
N ASP A 346 16.28 -2.67 -20.49
CA ASP A 346 14.98 -3.28 -20.35
C ASP A 346 14.11 -2.31 -19.58
N ILE A 347 13.05 -1.79 -20.21
CA ILE A 347 12.20 -0.73 -19.62
C ILE A 347 10.77 -1.25 -19.53
N LYS A 348 10.15 -1.03 -18.37
CA LYS A 348 8.77 -1.40 -18.10
C LYS A 348 7.90 -0.17 -17.89
N PHE A 349 6.66 -0.29 -18.33
CA PHE A 349 5.65 0.74 -18.28
C PHE A 349 4.29 0.15 -17.93
N GLN A 350 3.37 0.99 -17.50
CA GLN A 350 1.95 0.67 -17.34
C GLN A 350 1.12 1.67 -18.15
N GLY A 351 0.32 1.18 -19.09
CA GLY A 351 -0.67 2.01 -19.77
C GLY A 351 -1.69 2.56 -18.77
N PHE A 352 -1.91 3.87 -18.79
CA PHE A 352 -2.84 4.53 -17.88
C PHE A 352 -4.12 4.95 -18.59
N SER A 353 -4.01 5.53 -19.77
CA SER A 353 -5.18 5.77 -20.63
C SER A 353 -5.60 4.51 -21.38
N THR A 354 -6.85 4.49 -21.86
CA THR A 354 -7.41 3.37 -22.63
C THR A 354 -7.07 3.43 -24.13
N THR A 355 -6.30 4.43 -24.55
CA THR A 355 -5.88 4.68 -25.94
C THR A 355 -4.68 3.80 -26.33
N PRO A 356 -4.34 3.70 -27.62
CA PRO A 356 -3.04 3.19 -28.04
C PRO A 356 -1.90 4.05 -27.47
N HIS A 357 -0.81 3.39 -27.06
CA HIS A 357 0.38 4.02 -26.52
C HIS A 357 1.54 4.01 -27.52
N THR A 358 2.25 5.11 -27.61
CA THR A 358 3.49 5.24 -28.39
C THR A 358 4.47 6.10 -27.61
N ILE A 359 5.52 5.49 -27.05
CA ILE A 359 6.48 6.15 -26.19
C ILE A 359 7.82 6.24 -26.91
N ASN A 360 8.25 7.45 -27.25
CA ASN A 360 9.58 7.70 -27.78
C ASN A 360 10.58 7.78 -26.63
N ILE A 361 11.70 7.09 -26.76
CA ILE A 361 12.67 6.89 -25.69
C ILE A 361 14.05 7.33 -26.17
N SER A 362 14.74 8.10 -25.34
CA SER A 362 16.13 8.52 -25.58
C SER A 362 16.95 8.48 -24.29
N VAL A 363 18.26 8.32 -24.43
CA VAL A 363 19.23 8.38 -23.33
C VAL A 363 20.23 9.48 -23.64
N ASN A 364 20.35 10.45 -22.74
CA ASN A 364 21.22 11.60 -22.89
C ASN A 364 21.03 12.31 -24.25
N GLY A 365 19.79 12.41 -24.74
CA GLY A 365 19.44 12.99 -26.02
C GLY A 365 19.60 12.06 -27.25
N THR A 366 20.17 10.87 -27.06
CA THR A 366 20.29 9.87 -28.16
C THR A 366 19.04 9.01 -28.18
N SER A 367 18.29 9.00 -29.28
CA SER A 367 17.12 8.12 -29.46
C SER A 367 17.54 6.66 -29.45
N ILE A 368 16.84 5.86 -28.64
CA ILE A 368 17.12 4.43 -28.50
C ILE A 368 15.97 3.56 -29.02
N GLY A 369 14.81 4.17 -29.30
CA GLY A 369 13.66 3.47 -29.90
C GLY A 369 12.32 3.99 -29.41
N THR A 370 11.30 3.20 -29.74
CA THR A 370 9.90 3.49 -29.41
C THR A 370 9.25 2.24 -28.80
N GLN A 371 8.49 2.42 -27.69
CA GLN A 371 7.64 1.40 -27.12
C GLN A 371 6.20 1.61 -27.59
N ILE A 372 5.53 0.54 -28.00
CA ILE A 372 4.13 0.55 -28.44
C ILE A 372 3.32 -0.33 -27.50
N GLY A 373 2.06 0.05 -27.24
CA GLY A 373 1.10 -0.70 -26.46
C GLY A 373 -0.31 -0.16 -26.60
N SER A 374 -1.23 -0.63 -25.78
CA SER A 374 -2.60 -0.13 -25.78
C SER A 374 -3.34 -0.42 -24.48
N GLY A 375 -4.22 0.50 -24.09
CA GLY A 375 -5.08 0.36 -22.91
C GLY A 375 -4.32 0.29 -21.59
N GLN A 376 -5.02 0.01 -20.52
CA GLN A 376 -4.44 -0.09 -19.16
C GLN A 376 -3.73 -1.43 -18.94
N THR A 377 -2.70 -1.70 -19.76
CA THR A 377 -1.94 -2.94 -19.69
C THR A 377 -0.47 -2.70 -19.42
N PRO A 378 0.23 -3.63 -18.77
CA PRO A 378 1.67 -3.55 -18.63
C PRO A 378 2.37 -3.68 -20.00
N MET A 379 3.44 -2.93 -20.19
CA MET A 379 4.28 -2.93 -21.39
C MET A 379 5.74 -3.09 -20.99
N ALA A 380 6.52 -3.71 -21.85
CA ALA A 380 7.96 -3.84 -21.67
C ALA A 380 8.68 -3.81 -23.02
N GLY A 381 9.87 -3.21 -23.06
CA GLY A 381 10.72 -3.17 -24.23
C GLY A 381 12.18 -3.31 -23.89
N THR A 382 12.92 -3.99 -24.77
CA THR A 382 14.38 -4.13 -24.69
C THR A 382 15.03 -3.30 -25.79
N PHE A 383 15.93 -2.41 -25.40
CA PHE A 383 16.59 -1.45 -26.30
C PHE A 383 18.10 -1.65 -26.25
N THR A 384 18.73 -1.71 -27.41
CA THR A 384 20.19 -1.72 -27.55
C THR A 384 20.69 -0.29 -27.65
N VAL A 385 21.55 0.10 -26.73
CA VAL A 385 22.06 1.47 -26.58
C VAL A 385 23.55 1.47 -26.88
N PRO A 386 24.05 2.33 -27.78
CA PRO A 386 25.50 2.44 -27.99
C PRO A 386 26.15 3.02 -26.72
N VAL A 387 27.27 2.43 -26.29
CA VAL A 387 27.95 2.88 -25.06
C VAL A 387 28.36 4.35 -25.13
N SER A 388 28.59 4.89 -26.36
CA SER A 388 28.86 6.32 -26.56
C SER A 388 27.74 7.26 -26.13
N ALA A 389 26.52 6.75 -25.95
CA ALA A 389 25.39 7.52 -25.41
C ALA A 389 25.37 7.51 -23.88
N LEU A 390 26.20 6.72 -23.21
CA LEU A 390 26.27 6.60 -21.76
C LEU A 390 27.42 7.45 -21.19
N LEU A 391 27.16 8.01 -20.01
CA LEU A 391 28.13 8.78 -19.25
C LEU A 391 28.58 8.02 -18.00
N GLU A 392 29.83 8.21 -17.62
CA GLU A 392 30.26 7.94 -16.26
C GLU A 392 29.56 8.91 -15.31
N GLY A 393 28.87 8.39 -14.29
CA GLY A 393 28.07 9.20 -13.39
C GLY A 393 26.62 9.36 -13.85
N ALA A 394 26.12 10.59 -13.83
CA ALA A 394 24.71 10.89 -14.07
C ALA A 394 24.30 10.70 -15.54
N ASN A 395 23.21 9.99 -15.75
CA ASN A 395 22.57 9.76 -17.04
C ASN A 395 21.08 10.12 -16.94
N THR A 396 20.45 10.44 -18.07
CA THR A 396 19.02 10.76 -18.13
C THR A 396 18.33 9.91 -19.19
N LEU A 397 17.31 9.16 -18.76
CA LEU A 397 16.36 8.51 -19.65
C LEU A 397 15.21 9.50 -19.89
N GLN A 398 14.93 9.79 -21.14
CA GLN A 398 13.95 10.77 -21.59
C GLN A 398 12.84 10.04 -22.34
N MET A 399 11.59 10.29 -21.99
CA MET A 399 10.43 9.60 -22.52
C MET A 399 9.31 10.59 -22.86
N THR A 400 8.68 10.43 -24.02
CA THR A 400 7.54 11.24 -24.46
C THR A 400 6.51 10.36 -25.16
N ALA A 401 5.24 10.61 -24.90
CA ALA A 401 4.11 10.05 -25.63
C ALA A 401 3.45 11.17 -26.45
N PRO A 402 3.81 11.34 -27.74
CA PRO A 402 3.46 12.54 -28.52
C PRO A 402 1.98 12.60 -28.91
N ALA A 403 1.26 11.46 -28.87
CA ALA A 403 -0.17 11.45 -29.19
C ALA A 403 -0.99 12.09 -28.08
N SER A 404 -1.96 12.90 -28.48
CA SER A 404 -2.89 13.50 -27.53
C SER A 404 -3.72 12.41 -26.84
N GLY A 405 -3.82 12.47 -25.50
CA GLY A 405 -4.54 11.47 -24.70
C GLY A 405 -3.78 10.16 -24.43
N ASP A 406 -2.54 10.06 -24.89
CA ASP A 406 -1.66 8.95 -24.55
C ASP A 406 -0.98 9.21 -23.19
N TYR A 407 -1.43 8.50 -22.16
CA TYR A 407 -0.87 8.54 -20.80
C TYR A 407 -0.34 7.17 -20.43
N THR A 408 0.90 7.15 -20.01
CA THR A 408 1.60 5.93 -19.58
C THR A 408 2.37 6.22 -18.30
N LEU A 409 2.41 5.29 -17.38
CA LEU A 409 3.20 5.38 -16.16
C LEU A 409 4.54 4.68 -16.37
N PHE A 410 5.62 5.33 -15.97
CA PHE A 410 6.93 4.69 -15.90
C PHE A 410 6.95 3.70 -14.75
N ASP A 411 7.54 2.52 -14.93
CA ASP A 411 7.66 1.52 -13.86
C ASP A 411 9.13 1.31 -13.48
N ARG A 412 9.92 0.78 -14.39
CA ARG A 412 11.25 0.28 -14.07
C ARG A 412 12.18 0.39 -15.26
N VAL A 413 13.45 0.62 -14.99
CA VAL A 413 14.53 0.43 -15.95
C VAL A 413 15.59 -0.48 -15.37
N THR A 414 16.01 -1.46 -16.17
CA THR A 414 17.15 -2.32 -15.90
C THR A 414 18.19 -2.08 -16.99
N VAL A 415 19.40 -1.64 -16.60
CA VAL A 415 20.50 -1.34 -17.51
C VAL A 415 21.60 -2.39 -17.34
N SER A 416 21.85 -3.18 -18.35
CA SER A 416 22.97 -4.13 -18.42
C SER A 416 24.11 -3.51 -19.24
N TYR A 417 25.25 -3.33 -18.63
CA TYR A 417 26.41 -2.69 -19.28
C TYR A 417 27.74 -3.32 -18.90
N SER A 418 28.77 -3.11 -19.69
CA SER A 418 30.14 -3.50 -19.34
C SER A 418 30.72 -2.50 -18.36
N ARG A 419 31.14 -3.00 -17.19
CA ARG A 419 31.72 -2.22 -16.10
C ARG A 419 33.17 -2.60 -15.86
N LYS A 420 34.03 -1.59 -15.68
CA LYS A 420 35.40 -1.78 -15.19
C LYS A 420 35.36 -2.24 -13.74
N PHE A 421 36.44 -2.92 -13.30
CA PHE A 421 36.59 -3.34 -11.90
C PHE A 421 36.98 -2.18 -10.99
N ALA A 422 36.25 -1.08 -11.06
CA ALA A 422 36.48 0.13 -10.29
C ALA A 422 35.51 0.22 -9.11
N ALA A 423 36.04 0.40 -7.90
CA ALA A 423 35.26 0.58 -6.68
C ALA A 423 34.49 1.91 -6.75
N ASP A 424 33.27 1.88 -6.25
CA ASP A 424 32.46 3.04 -5.94
C ASP A 424 32.28 3.11 -4.41
N GLN A 425 32.61 4.27 -3.82
CA GLN A 425 32.53 4.49 -2.37
C GLN A 425 33.25 3.37 -1.58
N ASN A 426 34.43 2.94 -2.03
CA ASN A 426 35.20 1.85 -1.43
C ASN A 426 34.50 0.47 -1.41
N ARG A 427 33.62 0.21 -2.36
CA ARG A 427 32.87 -1.03 -2.51
C ARG A 427 32.85 -1.45 -3.97
N LEU A 428 32.85 -2.74 -4.21
CA LEU A 428 32.65 -3.30 -5.54
C LEU A 428 31.98 -4.66 -5.44
N ASP A 429 30.82 -4.79 -6.06
CA ASP A 429 30.12 -6.05 -6.35
C ASP A 429 30.48 -6.46 -7.78
N PHE A 430 31.06 -7.62 -7.98
CA PHE A 430 31.57 -8.02 -9.31
C PHE A 430 31.57 -9.52 -9.50
N TYR A 431 31.79 -9.93 -10.75
CA TYR A 431 31.98 -11.34 -11.14
C TYR A 431 33.42 -11.54 -11.62
N THR A 432 34.07 -12.60 -11.15
CA THR A 432 35.34 -12.99 -11.74
C THR A 432 35.11 -13.67 -13.09
N THR A 433 35.85 -13.27 -14.09
CA THR A 433 35.83 -13.93 -15.40
C THR A 433 36.62 -15.24 -15.34
N ASN A 434 36.05 -16.31 -15.85
CA ASN A 434 36.68 -17.63 -15.80
C ASN A 434 38.12 -17.61 -16.28
N TYR A 435 39.02 -18.04 -15.39
CA TYR A 435 40.46 -18.20 -15.65
C TYR A 435 41.20 -16.92 -16.08
N LYS A 436 40.67 -15.75 -15.73
CA LYS A 436 41.33 -14.47 -15.88
C LYS A 436 41.67 -13.87 -14.50
N SER A 437 42.83 -13.21 -14.40
CA SER A 437 43.15 -12.39 -13.23
C SER A 437 42.26 -11.12 -13.24
N THR A 438 42.07 -10.53 -12.04
CA THR A 438 41.25 -9.32 -11.92
C THR A 438 42.01 -8.27 -11.13
N VAL A 439 42.06 -7.05 -11.64
CA VAL A 439 42.60 -5.90 -10.91
C VAL A 439 41.44 -5.00 -10.48
N LEU A 440 41.26 -4.90 -9.17
CA LEU A 440 40.26 -4.02 -8.55
C LEU A 440 40.92 -2.68 -8.31
N THR A 441 40.34 -1.57 -8.74
CA THR A 441 40.90 -0.24 -8.68
C THR A 441 40.04 0.72 -7.87
N GLY A 442 40.54 1.90 -7.54
CA GLY A 442 39.74 3.03 -7.04
C GLY A 442 39.39 2.99 -5.56
N PHE A 443 40.07 2.19 -4.73
CA PHE A 443 39.89 2.22 -3.26
C PHE A 443 40.69 3.38 -2.65
N SER A 444 40.06 4.13 -1.73
CA SER A 444 40.77 5.22 -1.03
C SER A 444 41.56 4.77 0.20
N ALA A 445 41.44 3.50 0.58
CA ALA A 445 42.16 2.91 1.72
C ALA A 445 42.80 1.58 1.32
N SER A 446 43.94 1.25 1.95
CA SER A 446 44.75 0.06 1.63
C SER A 446 44.23 -1.23 2.28
N ASP A 447 43.30 -1.15 3.21
CA ASP A 447 42.75 -2.29 3.95
C ASP A 447 41.64 -3.02 3.16
N ILE A 448 41.87 -3.20 1.87
CA ILE A 448 40.90 -3.85 0.96
C ILE A 448 40.74 -5.31 1.38
N ARG A 449 39.49 -5.68 1.61
CA ARG A 449 39.08 -7.06 1.85
C ARG A 449 38.18 -7.54 0.72
N VAL A 450 38.39 -8.79 0.34
CA VAL A 450 37.61 -9.40 -0.76
C VAL A 450 36.94 -10.67 -0.25
N PHE A 451 35.70 -10.85 -0.61
CA PHE A 451 34.86 -11.97 -0.21
C PHE A 451 34.26 -12.67 -1.43
N ASP A 452 34.37 -13.99 -1.48
CA ASP A 452 33.57 -14.84 -2.35
C ASP A 452 32.17 -15.00 -1.69
N ILE A 453 31.17 -14.45 -2.32
CA ILE A 453 29.79 -14.46 -1.85
C ILE A 453 28.90 -15.36 -2.74
N THR A 454 29.50 -16.26 -3.49
CA THR A 454 28.79 -17.17 -4.39
C THR A 454 27.83 -18.07 -3.63
N GLN A 455 28.20 -18.52 -2.43
CA GLN A 455 27.33 -19.31 -1.57
C GLN A 455 26.64 -18.41 -0.57
N ASP A 456 25.31 -18.40 -0.61
CA ASP A 456 24.51 -17.57 0.28
C ASP A 456 24.71 -17.92 1.76
N GLY A 457 24.79 -16.89 2.61
CA GLY A 457 24.99 -17.02 4.06
C GLY A 457 26.38 -17.55 4.47
N GLN A 458 27.26 -17.86 3.53
CA GLN A 458 28.60 -18.41 3.78
C GLN A 458 29.68 -17.65 2.99
N PRO A 459 29.84 -16.34 3.20
CA PRO A 459 30.93 -15.61 2.55
C PRO A 459 32.30 -16.17 2.97
N VAL A 460 33.23 -16.26 2.02
CA VAL A 460 34.58 -16.74 2.23
C VAL A 460 35.52 -15.58 1.97
N GLN A 461 36.33 -15.19 2.97
CA GLN A 461 37.31 -14.14 2.82
C GLN A 461 38.50 -14.63 1.98
N VAL A 462 38.82 -13.90 0.92
CA VAL A 462 39.98 -14.16 0.07
C VAL A 462 41.18 -13.42 0.65
N THR A 463 42.30 -14.14 0.80
CA THR A 463 43.55 -13.61 1.35
C THR A 463 44.71 -13.77 0.38
N ASP A 464 45.90 -13.26 0.74
CA ASP A 464 47.16 -13.40 -0.01
C ASP A 464 47.13 -12.81 -1.43
N PHE A 465 46.49 -11.65 -1.60
CA PHE A 465 46.56 -10.87 -2.84
C PHE A 465 47.31 -9.56 -2.59
N PRO A 466 48.12 -9.07 -3.55
CA PRO A 466 48.82 -7.81 -3.39
C PRO A 466 47.83 -6.61 -3.46
N VAL A 467 48.04 -5.68 -2.54
CA VAL A 467 47.48 -4.33 -2.56
C VAL A 467 48.56 -3.35 -2.93
N ILE A 468 48.33 -2.59 -4.00
CA ILE A 468 49.34 -1.73 -4.63
C ILE A 468 48.88 -0.29 -4.58
N PRO A 469 49.70 0.67 -4.09
CA PRO A 469 49.37 2.09 -4.22
C PRO A 469 49.28 2.52 -5.70
N ASN A 470 48.23 3.32 -6.03
CA ASN A 470 48.01 3.87 -7.36
C ASN A 470 47.61 5.35 -7.25
N GLY A 471 48.58 6.25 -7.18
CA GLY A 471 48.36 7.66 -6.90
C GLY A 471 47.73 7.88 -5.52
N ALA A 472 46.53 8.47 -5.50
CA ALA A 472 45.75 8.70 -4.27
C ALA A 472 44.85 7.50 -3.91
N SER A 473 44.88 6.41 -4.69
CA SER A 473 44.08 5.20 -4.49
C SER A 473 44.92 3.97 -4.29
N PHE A 474 44.25 2.85 -4.05
CA PHE A 474 44.88 1.51 -3.91
C PHE A 474 44.17 0.54 -4.85
N ASP A 475 44.97 -0.35 -5.44
CA ASP A 475 44.51 -1.41 -6.31
C ASP A 475 44.75 -2.78 -5.65
N ALA A 476 43.84 -3.74 -5.86
CA ALA A 476 44.01 -5.11 -5.40
C ALA A 476 44.06 -6.06 -6.61
N LYS A 477 45.09 -6.95 -6.66
CA LYS A 477 45.23 -7.89 -7.77
C LYS A 477 44.86 -9.31 -7.33
N LEU A 478 43.76 -9.81 -7.88
CA LEU A 478 43.28 -11.18 -7.66
C LEU A 478 43.83 -12.14 -8.71
N ALA A 479 44.18 -13.33 -8.28
CA ALA A 479 44.57 -14.43 -9.17
C ALA A 479 43.41 -14.87 -10.04
N ALA A 480 43.71 -15.56 -11.15
CA ALA A 480 42.73 -16.18 -12.01
C ALA A 480 41.95 -17.25 -11.24
N ALA A 481 40.63 -17.16 -11.32
CA ALA A 481 39.73 -18.09 -10.65
C ALA A 481 38.63 -18.55 -11.60
N ARG A 482 37.85 -19.54 -11.19
CA ARG A 482 36.56 -19.83 -11.81
C ARG A 482 35.59 -18.63 -11.61
N GLY A 483 34.58 -18.48 -12.46
CA GLY A 483 33.52 -17.48 -12.28
C GLY A 483 32.91 -17.55 -10.89
N ARG A 484 33.04 -16.47 -10.13
CA ARG A 484 32.55 -16.32 -8.75
C ARG A 484 31.85 -14.98 -8.62
N VAL A 485 30.87 -14.93 -7.74
CA VAL A 485 30.27 -13.69 -7.28
C VAL A 485 31.11 -13.15 -6.13
N MET A 486 31.63 -11.95 -6.28
CA MET A 486 32.62 -11.40 -5.37
C MET A 486 32.15 -10.06 -4.82
N TYR A 487 32.57 -9.73 -3.62
CA TYR A 487 32.39 -8.41 -3.03
C TYR A 487 33.70 -7.92 -2.44
N ALA A 488 34.13 -6.74 -2.86
CA ALA A 488 35.31 -6.09 -2.30
C ALA A 488 34.90 -4.84 -1.51
N VAL A 489 35.57 -4.61 -0.37
CA VAL A 489 35.30 -3.47 0.49
C VAL A 489 36.56 -3.05 1.22
N ALA A 490 36.80 -1.73 1.35
CA ALA A 490 37.73 -1.16 2.31
C ALA A 490 36.96 -0.52 3.47
N SER A 491 37.62 -0.23 4.60
CA SER A 491 36.94 0.25 5.82
C SER A 491 35.95 1.39 5.62
N PRO A 492 36.22 2.43 4.81
CA PRO A 492 35.22 3.49 4.58
C PRO A 492 33.96 3.02 3.85
N GLY A 493 34.01 1.84 3.22
CA GLY A 493 32.90 1.23 2.50
C GLY A 493 32.03 0.29 3.35
N ILE A 494 32.39 -0.01 4.59
CA ILE A 494 31.61 -0.86 5.48
C ILE A 494 30.31 -0.14 5.84
N ARG A 495 29.19 -0.87 5.76
CA ARG A 495 27.86 -0.31 6.02
C ARG A 495 27.50 -0.40 7.50
N GLN A 496 26.67 0.51 7.93
CA GLN A 496 25.96 0.43 9.20
C GLN A 496 24.55 -0.16 8.96
N ALA A 497 24.02 -0.84 9.96
CA ALA A 497 22.65 -1.34 9.95
C ALA A 497 21.64 -0.19 9.96
N GLU A 498 20.46 -0.41 9.41
CA GLU A 498 19.35 0.55 9.47
C GLU A 498 18.90 0.76 10.92
N PHE A 499 18.89 -0.32 11.68
CA PHE A 499 18.66 -0.32 13.13
C PHE A 499 19.30 -1.55 13.75
N VAL A 500 19.60 -1.45 15.05
CA VAL A 500 19.90 -2.57 15.94
C VAL A 500 18.98 -2.42 17.14
N ARG A 501 18.11 -3.39 17.38
CA ARG A 501 17.08 -3.31 18.44
C ARG A 501 16.99 -4.62 19.22
N TYR A 502 16.46 -4.55 20.43
CA TYR A 502 16.17 -5.74 21.23
C TYR A 502 15.11 -6.61 20.55
N ASN A 503 15.38 -7.91 20.53
CA ASN A 503 14.41 -8.95 20.19
C ASN A 503 13.87 -9.57 21.48
N ALA A 504 12.61 -9.28 21.82
CA ALA A 504 11.95 -9.92 22.94
C ALA A 504 11.57 -11.36 22.56
N PRO A 505 11.74 -12.33 23.47
CA PRO A 505 11.29 -13.70 23.23
C PRO A 505 9.78 -13.76 22.95
N SER A 506 9.36 -14.51 21.92
CA SER A 506 7.97 -14.77 21.60
C SER A 506 7.74 -16.25 21.27
N GLU A 507 6.56 -16.76 21.56
CA GLU A 507 6.17 -18.16 21.38
C GLU A 507 4.72 -18.26 20.86
N LEU A 508 4.36 -17.44 19.87
CA LEU A 508 3.01 -17.37 19.31
C LEU A 508 2.65 -18.64 18.53
N ALA A 509 3.65 -19.29 17.95
CA ALA A 509 3.50 -20.57 17.25
C ALA A 509 3.41 -21.79 18.19
N SER A 510 3.22 -21.59 19.48
CA SER A 510 3.06 -22.68 20.44
C SER A 510 1.58 -23.04 20.62
N ASN A 511 1.29 -24.34 20.64
CA ASN A 511 -0.08 -24.87 20.74
C ASN A 511 -0.72 -24.77 22.13
N TYR A 512 0.05 -24.47 23.17
CA TYR A 512 -0.46 -24.29 24.54
C TYR A 512 -1.02 -22.89 24.79
N GLN A 513 -0.89 -21.97 23.84
CA GLN A 513 -1.46 -20.63 23.97
C GLN A 513 -2.99 -20.67 24.03
N ALA A 514 -3.58 -19.66 24.67
CA ALA A 514 -5.02 -19.58 24.86
C ALA A 514 -5.49 -18.13 24.90
N ALA A 515 -6.41 -17.75 24.02
CA ALA A 515 -7.10 -16.47 24.08
C ALA A 515 -8.43 -16.52 23.32
N LYS A 516 -9.47 -15.90 23.87
CA LYS A 516 -10.74 -15.63 23.17
C LYS A 516 -10.72 -14.32 22.41
N LEU A 517 -9.95 -13.35 22.88
CA LEU A 517 -9.63 -12.10 22.19
C LEU A 517 -8.12 -11.98 22.05
N VAL A 518 -7.67 -11.81 20.83
CA VAL A 518 -6.29 -11.43 20.54
C VAL A 518 -6.26 -9.94 20.21
N ILE A 519 -5.46 -9.17 20.94
CA ILE A 519 -5.20 -7.77 20.70
C ILE A 519 -3.84 -7.67 20.01
N ILE A 520 -3.82 -7.39 18.72
CA ILE A 520 -2.60 -7.17 17.95
C ILE A 520 -2.29 -5.68 17.97
N THR A 521 -1.14 -5.30 18.48
CA THR A 521 -0.79 -3.91 18.67
C THR A 521 0.59 -3.55 18.11
N TYR A 522 0.76 -2.31 17.70
CA TYR A 522 2.09 -1.75 17.51
C TYR A 522 2.82 -1.66 18.85
N GLY A 523 4.10 -2.05 18.90
CA GLY A 523 4.88 -2.12 20.15
C GLY A 523 4.89 -0.82 20.95
N GLY A 524 4.86 0.34 20.27
CA GLY A 524 4.76 1.65 20.91
C GLY A 524 3.45 1.89 21.68
N PHE A 525 2.43 1.06 21.47
CA PHE A 525 1.13 1.16 22.15
C PHE A 525 0.88 0.00 23.15
N ARG A 526 1.88 -0.85 23.37
CA ARG A 526 1.76 -2.05 24.20
C ARG A 526 1.18 -1.75 25.59
N GLN A 527 1.60 -0.67 26.23
CA GLN A 527 1.11 -0.30 27.57
C GLN A 527 -0.41 0.01 27.55
N GLN A 528 -0.88 0.71 26.54
CA GLN A 528 -2.30 1.02 26.36
C GLN A 528 -3.11 -0.21 25.99
N ALA A 529 -2.54 -1.11 25.18
CA ALA A 529 -3.15 -2.40 24.84
C ALA A 529 -3.30 -3.32 26.08
N ILE A 530 -2.34 -3.27 27.01
CA ILE A 530 -2.46 -3.98 28.31
C ILE A 530 -3.65 -3.41 29.14
N ALA A 531 -3.88 -2.11 29.13
CA ALA A 531 -5.07 -1.54 29.80
C ALA A 531 -6.37 -2.05 29.14
N TRP A 532 -6.38 -2.22 27.83
CA TRP A 532 -7.51 -2.84 27.11
C TRP A 532 -7.70 -4.30 27.49
N GLN A 533 -6.62 -5.08 27.55
CA GLN A 533 -6.64 -6.45 28.05
C GLN A 533 -7.25 -6.54 29.46
N GLN A 534 -6.81 -5.70 30.37
CA GLN A 534 -7.33 -5.65 31.76
C GLN A 534 -8.82 -5.36 31.82
N TYR A 535 -9.33 -4.53 30.90
CA TYR A 535 -10.76 -4.25 30.81
C TYR A 535 -11.57 -5.43 30.27
N ARG A 536 -11.02 -6.19 29.32
CA ARG A 536 -11.74 -7.28 28.63
C ARG A 536 -11.60 -8.64 29.30
N VAL A 537 -10.49 -8.90 30.01
CA VAL A 537 -10.21 -10.22 30.58
C VAL A 537 -11.16 -10.56 31.72
N THR A 538 -11.65 -11.80 31.73
CA THR A 538 -12.34 -12.43 32.86
C THR A 538 -11.81 -13.83 33.06
N ARG A 539 -12.25 -14.52 34.15
CA ARG A 539 -11.84 -15.91 34.44
C ARG A 539 -12.08 -16.85 33.25
N ASP A 540 -13.22 -16.70 32.60
CA ASP A 540 -13.67 -17.59 31.53
C ASP A 540 -13.48 -16.97 30.13
N PHE A 541 -12.83 -15.82 30.04
CA PHE A 541 -12.57 -15.09 28.81
C PHE A 541 -11.12 -14.57 28.77
N PRO A 542 -10.16 -15.44 28.38
CA PRO A 542 -8.76 -15.05 28.29
C PRO A 542 -8.53 -14.09 27.13
N VAL A 543 -7.66 -13.09 27.38
CA VAL A 543 -7.27 -12.06 26.43
C VAL A 543 -5.76 -12.00 26.35
N MET A 544 -5.21 -12.00 25.13
CA MET A 544 -3.78 -11.90 24.88
C MET A 544 -3.45 -10.60 24.13
N VAL A 545 -2.39 -9.91 24.56
CA VAL A 545 -1.80 -8.80 23.83
C VAL A 545 -0.57 -9.29 23.09
N VAL A 546 -0.54 -9.11 21.79
CA VAL A 546 0.52 -9.51 20.88
C VAL A 546 1.13 -8.27 20.22
N ASP A 547 2.45 -8.12 20.32
CA ASP A 547 3.16 -7.14 19.51
C ASP A 547 3.19 -7.62 18.06
N VAL A 548 2.82 -6.74 17.13
CA VAL A 548 2.84 -7.09 15.70
C VAL A 548 4.24 -7.48 15.21
N ALA A 549 5.29 -6.96 15.86
CA ALA A 549 6.67 -7.34 15.56
C ALA A 549 6.95 -8.82 15.85
N ASP A 550 6.39 -9.36 16.96
CA ASP A 550 6.52 -10.78 17.30
C ASP A 550 5.86 -11.67 16.23
N ILE A 551 4.75 -11.19 15.63
CA ILE A 551 4.11 -11.88 14.50
C ILE A 551 5.05 -11.91 13.30
N PHE A 552 5.67 -10.79 12.98
CA PHE A 552 6.62 -10.73 11.86
C PHE A 552 7.81 -11.65 12.10
N ASP A 553 8.31 -11.69 13.32
CA ASP A 553 9.46 -12.52 13.69
C ASP A 553 9.20 -14.01 13.51
N GLU A 554 8.04 -14.52 13.97
CA GLU A 554 7.71 -15.94 13.88
C GLU A 554 7.09 -16.36 12.54
N PHE A 555 6.32 -15.46 11.88
CA PHE A 555 5.53 -15.81 10.71
C PHE A 555 6.06 -15.24 9.38
N ASN A 556 7.01 -14.30 9.40
CA ASN A 556 7.61 -13.71 8.19
C ASN A 556 9.09 -13.30 8.35
N TYR A 557 9.86 -14.01 9.16
CA TYR A 557 11.29 -13.80 9.32
C TYR A 557 11.66 -12.34 9.66
N GLY A 558 10.81 -11.65 10.43
CA GLY A 558 11.01 -10.26 10.86
C GLY A 558 10.64 -9.18 9.86
N LYS A 559 10.08 -9.54 8.73
CA LYS A 559 9.64 -8.59 7.71
C LYS A 559 8.17 -8.22 7.93
N SER A 560 7.85 -6.92 7.93
CA SER A 560 6.47 -6.45 8.02
C SER A 560 5.63 -7.00 6.86
N SER A 561 4.48 -7.57 7.16
CA SER A 561 3.54 -8.08 6.17
C SER A 561 2.14 -8.30 6.76
N ALA A 562 1.11 -7.92 6.03
CA ALA A 562 -0.28 -8.25 6.34
C ALA A 562 -0.54 -9.76 6.26
N ASP A 563 0.14 -10.47 5.32
CA ASP A 563 0.03 -11.93 5.21
C ASP A 563 0.56 -12.67 6.44
N SER A 564 1.53 -12.10 7.15
CA SER A 564 2.00 -12.70 8.41
C SER A 564 0.95 -12.60 9.51
N ILE A 565 0.17 -11.52 9.54
CA ILE A 565 -0.95 -11.36 10.49
C ILE A 565 -2.04 -12.40 10.19
N LEU A 566 -2.44 -12.55 8.91
CA LEU A 566 -3.37 -13.60 8.49
C LEU A 566 -2.85 -15.00 8.87
N SER A 567 -1.57 -15.28 8.59
CA SER A 567 -0.93 -16.56 8.92
C SER A 567 -0.93 -16.83 10.42
N PHE A 568 -0.66 -15.81 11.24
CA PHE A 568 -0.70 -15.91 12.69
C PHE A 568 -2.12 -16.17 13.22
N ILE A 569 -3.11 -15.37 12.77
CA ILE A 569 -4.50 -15.54 13.23
C ILE A 569 -5.03 -16.91 12.81
N THR A 570 -4.74 -17.34 11.58
CA THR A 570 -5.08 -18.69 11.08
C THR A 570 -4.43 -19.78 11.95
N TYR A 571 -3.14 -19.62 12.30
CA TYR A 571 -2.44 -20.57 13.16
C TYR A 571 -3.08 -20.62 14.56
N ALA A 572 -3.33 -19.45 15.16
CA ALA A 572 -3.92 -19.34 16.49
C ALA A 572 -5.33 -19.99 16.54
N HIS A 573 -6.15 -19.73 15.53
CA HIS A 573 -7.49 -20.33 15.43
C HIS A 573 -7.42 -21.85 15.33
N ASN A 574 -6.49 -22.40 14.54
CA ASN A 574 -6.43 -23.84 14.27
C ASN A 574 -5.65 -24.65 15.32
N ASN A 575 -4.71 -24.04 16.05
CA ASN A 575 -3.73 -24.78 16.84
C ASN A 575 -3.69 -24.42 18.33
N TRP A 576 -4.18 -23.26 18.76
CA TRP A 576 -4.14 -22.88 20.16
C TRP A 576 -5.10 -23.70 21.01
N GLN A 577 -4.74 -23.94 22.26
CA GLN A 577 -5.58 -24.68 23.23
C GLN A 577 -6.96 -24.02 23.40
N THR A 578 -7.02 -22.71 23.43
CA THR A 578 -8.24 -21.91 23.33
C THR A 578 -8.12 -21.01 22.11
N PRO A 579 -8.81 -21.33 21.02
CA PRO A 579 -8.75 -20.49 19.82
C PRO A 579 -9.46 -19.16 20.02
N PRO A 580 -9.01 -18.09 19.35
CA PRO A 580 -9.67 -16.80 19.39
C PRO A 580 -11.01 -16.81 18.64
N ASP A 581 -11.96 -16.04 19.16
CA ASP A 581 -13.22 -15.70 18.49
C ASP A 581 -13.19 -14.24 17.98
N TYR A 582 -12.32 -13.40 18.58
CA TYR A 582 -12.24 -11.98 18.31
C TYR A 582 -10.79 -11.53 18.10
N VAL A 583 -10.62 -10.57 17.19
CA VAL A 583 -9.34 -9.88 16.94
C VAL A 583 -9.55 -8.37 17.01
N LEU A 584 -8.74 -7.71 17.84
CA LEU A 584 -8.68 -6.25 17.90
C LEU A 584 -7.32 -5.77 17.43
N LEU A 585 -7.30 -5.00 16.35
CA LEU A 585 -6.10 -4.36 15.83
C LEU A 585 -5.95 -2.97 16.45
N ILE A 586 -4.82 -2.70 17.11
CA ILE A 586 -4.54 -1.39 17.72
C ILE A 586 -3.34 -0.76 17.03
N GLY A 587 -3.61 0.14 16.12
CA GLY A 587 -2.66 0.87 15.27
C GLY A 587 -3.26 1.15 13.91
N ASP A 588 -2.81 2.23 13.30
CA ASP A 588 -3.17 2.61 11.94
C ASP A 588 -2.51 1.72 10.90
N ALA A 589 -3.00 1.73 9.67
CA ALA A 589 -2.41 1.05 8.53
C ALA A 589 -2.32 1.96 7.31
N SER A 590 -1.47 1.60 6.36
CA SER A 590 -1.26 2.43 5.18
C SER A 590 -0.98 1.61 3.94
N TYR A 591 -1.47 2.09 2.78
CA TYR A 591 -1.05 1.57 1.48
C TYR A 591 0.40 1.96 1.13
N ASP A 592 1.04 2.79 1.94
CA ASP A 592 2.44 3.21 1.79
C ASP A 592 3.35 2.63 2.90
N PRO A 593 3.53 1.32 2.96
CA PRO A 593 4.26 0.67 4.05
C PRO A 593 5.75 1.00 4.08
N LYS A 594 6.30 1.50 2.97
CA LYS A 594 7.72 1.88 2.82
C LYS A 594 7.95 3.39 2.84
N ASN A 595 6.90 4.18 3.11
CA ASN A 595 6.96 5.64 3.21
C ASN A 595 7.51 6.33 1.94
N PHE A 596 7.08 5.89 0.77
CA PHE A 596 7.44 6.55 -0.50
C PHE A 596 6.89 7.97 -0.60
N SER A 597 5.75 8.23 0.03
CA SER A 597 5.15 9.57 0.13
C SER A 597 5.94 10.55 0.99
N GLY A 598 6.83 10.05 1.86
CA GLY A 598 7.56 10.87 2.84
C GLY A 598 6.70 11.41 3.99
N MET A 599 5.47 10.91 4.18
CA MET A 599 4.55 11.35 5.25
C MET A 599 4.85 10.74 6.62
N GLY A 600 5.82 9.85 6.69
CA GLY A 600 6.17 9.09 7.89
C GLY A 600 5.58 7.68 7.88
N ASN A 601 6.03 6.86 8.83
CA ASN A 601 5.51 5.50 8.96
C ASN A 601 4.15 5.53 9.67
N THR A 602 3.07 5.34 8.92
CA THR A 602 1.70 5.20 9.41
C THR A 602 1.20 3.76 9.34
N ASN A 603 1.97 2.85 8.75
CA ASN A 603 1.63 1.41 8.68
C ASN A 603 2.06 0.69 9.97
N LEU A 604 1.39 1.01 11.08
CA LEU A 604 1.75 0.52 12.41
C LEU A 604 1.30 -0.93 12.64
N VAL A 605 0.09 -1.28 12.20
CA VAL A 605 -0.46 -2.64 12.16
C VAL A 605 -1.01 -2.85 10.77
N PRO A 606 -0.27 -3.51 9.88
CA PRO A 606 -0.66 -3.67 8.47
C PRO A 606 -2.05 -4.26 8.26
N THR A 607 -2.68 -3.88 7.17
CA THR A 607 -3.92 -4.47 6.65
C THR A 607 -3.69 -5.05 5.26
N LYS A 608 -4.56 -5.94 4.82
CA LYS A 608 -4.53 -6.41 3.43
C LYS A 608 -4.98 -5.29 2.49
N ILE A 609 -4.21 -5.04 1.45
CA ILE A 609 -4.66 -4.25 0.31
C ILE A 609 -5.27 -5.22 -0.68
N ILE A 610 -6.53 -5.04 -1.00
CA ILE A 610 -7.32 -5.93 -1.84
C ILE A 610 -7.81 -5.21 -3.08
N GLU A 611 -7.94 -5.93 -4.17
CA GLU A 611 -8.60 -5.45 -5.36
C GLU A 611 -10.13 -5.65 -5.23
N THR A 612 -10.87 -4.57 -5.44
CA THR A 612 -12.34 -4.59 -5.55
C THR A 612 -12.77 -4.46 -7.02
N LEU A 613 -14.06 -4.40 -7.25
CA LEU A 613 -14.59 -4.15 -8.60
C LEU A 613 -14.12 -2.80 -9.17
N TYR A 614 -13.80 -1.84 -8.32
CA TYR A 614 -13.54 -0.46 -8.71
C TYR A 614 -12.11 0.01 -8.44
N GLU A 615 -11.43 -0.58 -7.46
CA GLU A 615 -10.18 -0.05 -6.93
C GLU A 615 -9.47 -1.00 -5.96
N GLU A 616 -8.22 -0.73 -5.66
CA GLU A 616 -7.56 -1.28 -4.49
C GLU A 616 -7.97 -0.54 -3.22
N THR A 617 -8.20 -1.28 -2.14
CA THR A 617 -8.52 -0.70 -0.84
C THR A 617 -8.05 -1.57 0.32
N GLY A 618 -8.02 -0.99 1.53
CA GLY A 618 -7.67 -1.72 2.74
C GLY A 618 -8.80 -2.62 3.24
N SER A 619 -8.44 -3.82 3.74
CA SER A 619 -9.39 -4.78 4.30
C SER A 619 -8.83 -5.47 5.53
N ASP A 620 -9.37 -5.16 6.70
CA ASP A 620 -9.09 -5.92 7.91
C ASP A 620 -9.82 -7.27 7.90
N GLU A 621 -10.96 -7.36 7.25
CA GLU A 621 -11.74 -8.58 7.11
C GLU A 621 -10.94 -9.71 6.44
N ALA A 622 -10.15 -9.35 5.43
CA ALA A 622 -9.29 -10.30 4.72
C ALA A 622 -8.14 -10.87 5.60
N LEU A 623 -7.86 -10.27 6.76
CA LEU A 623 -6.92 -10.81 7.74
C LEU A 623 -7.51 -11.97 8.56
N ALA A 624 -8.82 -12.13 8.55
CA ALA A 624 -9.55 -13.11 9.35
C ALA A 624 -10.42 -14.07 8.51
N ASP A 625 -10.27 -14.05 7.19
CA ASP A 625 -10.92 -14.98 6.26
C ASP A 625 -9.96 -16.12 5.92
N PHE A 626 -10.10 -17.27 6.57
CA PHE A 626 -9.18 -18.40 6.44
C PHE A 626 -9.52 -19.32 5.27
N ASN A 627 -10.80 -19.31 4.85
CA ASN A 627 -11.32 -20.17 3.80
C ASN A 627 -11.46 -19.46 2.46
N HIS A 628 -11.19 -18.15 2.43
CA HIS A 628 -11.25 -17.27 1.25
C HIS A 628 -12.63 -17.20 0.58
N ASP A 629 -13.71 -17.25 1.40
CA ASP A 629 -15.09 -17.11 0.91
C ASP A 629 -15.60 -15.66 0.92
N GLY A 630 -14.75 -14.72 1.35
CA GLY A 630 -15.04 -13.30 1.43
C GLY A 630 -15.67 -12.84 2.73
N LEU A 631 -15.88 -13.74 3.69
CA LEU A 631 -16.42 -13.43 5.01
C LEU A 631 -15.39 -13.77 6.09
N SER A 632 -15.11 -12.87 6.99
CA SER A 632 -14.20 -13.16 8.10
C SER A 632 -14.73 -14.30 8.98
N ASP A 633 -13.87 -15.27 9.30
CA ASP A 633 -14.17 -16.39 10.19
C ASP A 633 -14.21 -15.97 11.65
N LEU A 634 -13.54 -14.89 12.00
CA LEU A 634 -13.54 -14.26 13.33
C LEU A 634 -14.12 -12.85 13.25
N ALA A 635 -14.66 -12.37 14.39
CA ALA A 635 -15.02 -10.97 14.48
C ALA A 635 -13.77 -10.10 14.64
N ILE A 636 -13.54 -9.21 13.71
CA ILE A 636 -12.36 -8.33 13.68
C ILE A 636 -12.78 -6.86 13.72
N GLY A 637 -11.95 -6.02 14.35
CA GLY A 637 -12.12 -4.57 14.35
C GLY A 637 -10.81 -3.86 14.62
N ARG A 638 -10.76 -2.57 14.26
CA ARG A 638 -9.54 -1.76 14.36
C ARG A 638 -9.77 -0.50 15.19
N ILE A 639 -8.81 -0.19 16.04
CA ILE A 639 -8.60 1.16 16.59
C ILE A 639 -7.53 1.83 15.74
N PRO A 640 -7.89 2.75 14.83
CA PRO A 640 -6.96 3.40 13.91
C PRO A 640 -6.14 4.48 14.64
N ALA A 641 -5.34 4.03 15.61
CA ALA A 641 -4.55 4.90 16.47
C ALA A 641 -3.21 5.25 15.84
N LYS A 642 -2.85 6.52 15.87
CA LYS A 642 -1.54 7.06 15.45
C LYS A 642 -0.66 7.40 16.64
N THR A 643 -1.26 7.56 17.82
CA THR A 643 -0.58 7.89 19.08
C THR A 643 -1.07 7.03 20.24
N PRO A 644 -0.27 6.87 21.32
CA PRO A 644 -0.74 6.19 22.53
C PRO A 644 -1.99 6.85 23.16
N GLN A 645 -2.15 8.17 22.98
CA GLN A 645 -3.31 8.91 23.49
C GLN A 645 -4.60 8.51 22.76
N ASP A 646 -4.54 8.23 21.45
CA ASP A 646 -5.70 7.77 20.68
C ASP A 646 -6.22 6.44 21.23
N VAL A 647 -5.31 5.51 21.57
CA VAL A 647 -5.67 4.22 22.18
C VAL A 647 -6.33 4.42 23.53
N THR A 648 -5.77 5.31 24.37
CA THR A 648 -6.33 5.62 25.69
C THR A 648 -7.73 6.22 25.58
N ASN A 649 -7.92 7.17 24.65
CA ASN A 649 -9.22 7.81 24.41
C ASN A 649 -10.25 6.81 23.89
N ALA A 650 -9.86 5.93 22.98
CA ALA A 650 -10.74 4.89 22.42
C ALA A 650 -11.23 3.92 23.51
N LEU A 651 -10.34 3.47 24.40
CA LEU A 651 -10.72 2.65 25.55
C LEU A 651 -11.70 3.38 26.48
N ALA A 652 -11.43 4.65 26.79
CA ALA A 652 -12.32 5.45 27.65
C ALA A 652 -13.72 5.59 27.02
N LYS A 653 -13.81 5.79 25.70
CA LYS A 653 -15.08 5.81 24.96
C LYS A 653 -15.85 4.49 25.07
N VAL A 654 -15.15 3.37 24.91
CA VAL A 654 -15.76 2.03 25.04
C VAL A 654 -16.29 1.82 26.44
N MET A 655 -15.49 2.13 27.48
CA MET A 655 -15.89 1.99 28.87
C MET A 655 -17.11 2.86 29.21
N ALA A 656 -17.14 4.10 28.74
CA ALA A 656 -18.26 5.01 28.92
C ALA A 656 -19.53 4.50 28.21
N PHE A 657 -19.40 4.01 26.99
CA PHE A 657 -20.53 3.50 26.22
C PHE A 657 -21.12 2.19 26.78
N GLU A 658 -20.33 1.34 27.38
CA GLU A 658 -20.80 0.05 27.94
C GLU A 658 -21.51 0.19 29.29
N THR A 659 -21.82 1.40 29.74
CA THR A 659 -22.67 1.62 30.91
C THR A 659 -24.16 1.38 30.56
N PRO A 660 -25.01 0.90 31.51
CA PRO A 660 -26.44 0.62 31.21
C PRO A 660 -27.18 1.81 30.59
N ALA A 661 -26.92 3.01 31.06
CA ALA A 661 -27.57 4.24 30.55
C ALA A 661 -27.21 4.54 29.09
N MET A 662 -26.04 4.12 28.64
CA MET A 662 -25.59 4.34 27.27
C MET A 662 -26.07 3.22 26.31
N GLN A 663 -26.41 2.06 26.84
CA GLN A 663 -26.92 0.90 26.08
C GLN A 663 -28.41 0.98 25.75
N ASP A 664 -29.05 2.04 26.14
CA ASP A 664 -30.48 2.25 25.96
C ASP A 664 -30.79 2.73 24.52
N LEU A 665 -31.49 1.89 23.77
CA LEU A 665 -31.91 2.18 22.39
C LEU A 665 -32.95 3.33 22.33
N ASP A 666 -33.70 3.58 23.42
CA ASP A 666 -34.67 4.68 23.53
C ASP A 666 -34.01 6.08 23.52
N ARG A 667 -32.66 6.14 23.56
CA ARG A 667 -31.92 7.36 23.23
C ARG A 667 -32.21 7.84 21.78
N GLY A 668 -32.72 6.96 20.93
CA GLY A 668 -33.16 7.25 19.58
C GLY A 668 -32.11 7.05 18.50
N ALA A 669 -32.54 7.15 17.27
CA ALA A 669 -31.76 6.95 16.07
C ALA A 669 -31.89 8.13 15.11
N ILE A 670 -30.76 8.55 14.54
CA ILE A 670 -30.71 9.49 13.42
C ILE A 670 -30.57 8.67 12.14
N PHE A 671 -31.39 9.03 11.14
CA PHE A 671 -31.31 8.55 9.77
C PHE A 671 -31.08 9.75 8.86
N ALA A 672 -29.82 10.07 8.63
CA ALA A 672 -29.40 11.09 7.68
C ALA A 672 -29.38 10.50 6.26
N TYR A 673 -29.80 11.29 5.25
CA TYR A 673 -29.82 10.80 3.88
C TYR A 673 -29.52 11.88 2.84
N ASP A 674 -29.00 11.42 1.69
CA ASP A 674 -28.70 12.27 0.54
C ASP A 674 -29.93 12.54 -0.33
N LEU A 675 -29.79 13.45 -1.28
CA LEU A 675 -30.77 13.70 -2.33
C LEU A 675 -30.98 12.44 -3.17
N PRO A 676 -32.18 12.24 -3.77
CA PRO A 676 -32.50 11.04 -4.55
C PRO A 676 -31.81 11.05 -5.93
N ILE A 677 -30.46 11.02 -5.93
CA ILE A 677 -29.64 10.96 -7.14
C ILE A 677 -29.23 9.51 -7.36
N GLY A 678 -29.73 8.87 -8.40
CA GLY A 678 -29.45 7.46 -8.72
C GLY A 678 -30.13 6.43 -7.80
N TRP A 679 -30.55 6.83 -6.59
CA TRP A 679 -31.21 5.98 -5.59
C TRP A 679 -32.12 6.79 -4.68
N ASN A 680 -33.19 6.17 -4.14
CA ASN A 680 -34.04 6.84 -3.16
C ASN A 680 -33.52 6.60 -1.72
N PHE A 681 -32.56 7.39 -1.30
CA PHE A 681 -31.91 7.27 0.02
C PHE A 681 -32.86 7.58 1.18
N GLU A 682 -33.86 8.43 0.99
CA GLU A 682 -34.90 8.68 1.99
C GLU A 682 -35.74 7.42 2.23
N ALA A 683 -36.21 6.77 1.17
CA ALA A 683 -36.97 5.54 1.30
C ALA A 683 -36.13 4.43 1.99
N SER A 684 -34.85 4.31 1.64
CA SER A 684 -33.92 3.39 2.31
C SER A 684 -33.78 3.69 3.79
N SER A 685 -33.53 4.94 4.16
CA SER A 685 -33.44 5.39 5.55
C SER A 685 -34.69 5.13 6.37
N ARG A 686 -35.88 5.39 5.77
CA ARG A 686 -37.16 5.08 6.42
C ARG A 686 -37.38 3.59 6.59
N ALA A 687 -37.07 2.79 5.58
CA ALA A 687 -37.17 1.32 5.67
C ALA A 687 -36.27 0.75 6.80
N LEU A 688 -35.06 1.25 6.96
CA LEU A 688 -34.18 0.86 8.07
C LEU A 688 -34.74 1.31 9.43
N GLY A 689 -35.27 2.51 9.50
CA GLY A 689 -35.90 3.02 10.74
C GLY A 689 -37.12 2.20 11.15
N ASP A 690 -37.90 1.71 10.21
CA ASP A 690 -39.09 0.90 10.47
C ASP A 690 -38.77 -0.47 11.08
N LEU A 691 -37.54 -0.95 10.94
CA LEU A 691 -37.05 -2.16 11.59
C LEU A 691 -36.86 -1.98 13.11
N LEU A 692 -36.61 -0.74 13.57
CA LEU A 692 -36.47 -0.46 14.98
C LEU A 692 -37.84 -0.43 15.69
N PRO A 693 -37.94 -0.82 16.97
CA PRO A 693 -39.17 -0.73 17.75
C PRO A 693 -39.85 0.65 17.63
N ALA A 694 -41.18 0.66 17.68
CA ALA A 694 -41.96 1.90 17.58
C ALA A 694 -41.69 2.90 18.72
N SER A 695 -41.22 2.40 19.89
CA SER A 695 -40.83 3.21 21.05
C SER A 695 -39.56 4.01 20.80
N VAL A 696 -38.68 3.58 19.88
CA VAL A 696 -37.40 4.25 19.59
C VAL A 696 -37.66 5.56 18.84
N PRO A 697 -37.25 6.73 19.38
CA PRO A 697 -37.36 7.99 18.63
C PRO A 697 -36.50 7.94 17.35
N LYS A 698 -37.09 8.26 16.21
CA LYS A 698 -36.43 8.24 14.90
C LYS A 698 -36.44 9.64 14.30
N ILE A 699 -35.28 10.16 13.99
CA ILE A 699 -35.08 11.49 13.38
C ILE A 699 -34.56 11.31 11.97
N TYR A 700 -35.31 11.79 10.99
CA TYR A 700 -34.94 11.74 9.58
C TYR A 700 -34.46 13.11 9.15
N ILE A 701 -33.25 13.20 8.57
CA ILE A 701 -32.63 14.46 8.16
C ILE A 701 -32.09 14.31 6.74
N GLY A 702 -32.78 14.93 5.79
CA GLY A 702 -32.34 14.98 4.39
C GLY A 702 -31.34 16.09 4.15
N ARG A 703 -30.36 15.85 3.27
CA ARG A 703 -29.40 16.89 2.87
C ARG A 703 -30.08 18.14 2.30
N GLY A 704 -31.25 17.98 1.66
CA GLY A 704 -32.05 19.06 1.11
C GLY A 704 -32.89 19.84 2.12
N ASP A 705 -32.95 19.42 3.39
CA ASP A 705 -33.77 20.05 4.41
C ASP A 705 -33.18 21.41 4.83
N THR A 706 -34.03 22.33 5.25
CA THR A 706 -33.60 23.62 5.76
C THR A 706 -32.73 23.43 7.01
N ASN A 707 -31.53 24.01 7.02
CA ASN A 707 -30.54 23.92 8.13
C ASN A 707 -30.14 22.47 8.48
N SER A 708 -30.19 21.55 7.50
CA SER A 708 -29.94 20.12 7.70
C SER A 708 -28.62 19.83 8.42
N ALA A 709 -27.52 20.49 8.04
CA ALA A 709 -26.20 20.32 8.66
C ALA A 709 -26.20 20.70 10.15
N THR A 710 -26.77 21.85 10.48
CA THR A 710 -26.86 22.31 11.89
C THR A 710 -27.77 21.40 12.69
N THR A 711 -28.90 20.98 12.13
CA THR A 711 -29.83 20.05 12.78
C THR A 711 -29.13 18.72 13.07
N LEU A 712 -28.40 18.19 12.10
CA LEU A 712 -27.65 16.93 12.24
C LEU A 712 -26.63 17.01 13.39
N ILE A 713 -25.80 18.05 13.42
CA ILE A 713 -24.81 18.25 14.47
C ILE A 713 -25.49 18.36 15.84
N ASN A 714 -26.58 19.12 15.94
CA ASN A 714 -27.32 19.28 17.20
C ASN A 714 -27.89 17.94 17.68
N GLU A 715 -28.49 17.15 16.78
CA GLU A 715 -29.05 15.85 17.14
C GLU A 715 -27.96 14.84 17.55
N ILE A 716 -26.79 14.85 16.91
CA ILE A 716 -25.63 14.04 17.35
C ILE A 716 -25.20 14.49 18.75
N ASN A 717 -25.14 15.80 19.02
CA ASN A 717 -24.74 16.34 20.30
C ASN A 717 -25.73 16.05 21.43
N LEU A 718 -26.99 15.80 21.12
CA LEU A 718 -27.96 15.26 22.09
C LEU A 718 -27.65 13.81 22.47
N GLY A 719 -26.75 13.14 21.74
CA GLY A 719 -26.24 11.82 22.06
C GLY A 719 -27.24 10.71 21.74
N ARG A 720 -27.70 10.64 20.52
CA ARG A 720 -28.52 9.53 20.01
C ARG A 720 -27.73 8.22 20.07
N TYR A 721 -28.45 7.10 20.20
CA TYR A 721 -27.81 5.77 20.30
C TYR A 721 -27.09 5.41 19.01
N ILE A 722 -27.73 5.63 17.86
CA ILE A 722 -27.19 5.33 16.54
C ILE A 722 -27.36 6.53 15.58
N VAL A 723 -26.35 6.73 14.74
CA VAL A 723 -26.36 7.68 13.63
C VAL A 723 -26.12 6.90 12.36
N ASN A 724 -27.16 6.80 11.54
CA ASN A 724 -27.09 6.21 10.21
C ASN A 724 -26.96 7.32 9.18
N TYR A 725 -26.16 7.08 8.16
CA TYR A 725 -26.19 7.85 6.93
C TYR A 725 -26.37 6.93 5.73
N SER A 726 -27.27 7.28 4.83
CA SER A 726 -27.47 6.59 3.55
C SER A 726 -27.35 7.59 2.42
N GLY A 727 -26.36 7.43 1.55
CA GLY A 727 -26.13 8.41 0.51
C GLY A 727 -24.80 8.26 -0.18
N HIS A 728 -24.48 9.24 -1.01
CA HIS A 728 -23.17 9.40 -1.58
C HIS A 728 -22.17 9.89 -0.52
N GLY A 729 -20.90 9.58 -0.67
CA GLY A 729 -19.84 10.04 0.22
C GLY A 729 -18.45 9.83 -0.34
N SER A 730 -17.47 10.36 0.34
CA SER A 730 -16.06 10.15 0.03
C SER A 730 -15.29 9.88 1.30
N THR A 731 -13.99 9.82 1.20
CA THR A 731 -13.12 9.61 2.36
C THR A 731 -13.47 10.52 3.53
N GLY A 732 -13.71 11.81 3.28
CA GLY A 732 -13.90 12.81 4.34
C GLY A 732 -15.30 13.39 4.49
N VAL A 733 -16.28 13.05 3.68
CA VAL A 733 -17.60 13.73 3.69
C VAL A 733 -18.77 12.82 3.35
N TRP A 734 -19.96 13.21 3.78
CA TRP A 734 -21.26 12.72 3.35
C TRP A 734 -21.80 13.63 2.26
N ALA A 735 -21.98 13.12 1.06
CA ALA A 735 -22.48 13.82 -0.13
C ALA A 735 -21.70 15.11 -0.46
N ALA A 736 -21.79 16.12 0.39
CA ALA A 736 -21.09 17.38 0.23
C ALA A 736 -20.55 17.85 1.59
N SER A 737 -19.42 18.53 1.56
CA SER A 737 -18.76 19.06 2.76
C SER A 737 -19.66 19.97 3.61
N SER A 738 -20.63 20.61 2.98
CA SER A 738 -21.63 21.46 3.64
C SER A 738 -22.71 20.68 4.41
N PHE A 739 -22.82 19.37 4.22
CA PHE A 739 -23.78 18.56 4.97
C PHE A 739 -23.16 17.98 6.22
N PHE A 740 -22.17 17.11 6.08
CA PHE A 740 -21.39 16.56 7.18
C PHE A 740 -20.04 16.03 6.68
N GLY A 741 -18.99 16.25 7.45
CA GLY A 741 -17.65 15.76 7.07
C GLY A 741 -16.63 15.96 8.16
N VAL A 742 -15.36 15.74 7.84
CA VAL A 742 -14.23 15.85 8.79
C VAL A 742 -14.19 17.21 9.49
N ASN A 743 -14.61 18.27 8.81
CA ASN A 743 -14.70 19.63 9.38
C ASN A 743 -15.90 19.83 10.34
N SER A 744 -16.87 18.93 10.29
CA SER A 744 -18.01 18.95 11.23
C SER A 744 -17.65 18.30 12.57
N VAL A 745 -16.68 17.37 12.55
CA VAL A 745 -16.30 16.58 13.74
C VAL A 745 -15.86 17.45 14.93
N PRO A 746 -15.07 18.54 14.76
CA PRO A 746 -14.71 19.41 15.87
C PRO A 746 -15.90 20.11 16.58
N GLN A 747 -17.08 20.15 15.96
CA GLN A 747 -18.30 20.72 16.53
C GLN A 747 -19.09 19.73 17.39
N LEU A 748 -18.64 18.47 17.43
CA LEU A 748 -19.30 17.42 18.21
C LEU A 748 -18.88 17.51 19.68
N THR A 749 -19.89 17.50 20.57
CA THR A 749 -19.73 17.60 22.02
C THR A 749 -20.40 16.45 22.77
N ASN A 750 -20.63 15.33 22.08
CA ASN A 750 -21.33 14.16 22.60
C ASN A 750 -20.46 13.17 23.38
N ALA A 751 -19.31 13.59 23.95
CA ALA A 751 -18.35 12.71 24.63
C ALA A 751 -18.99 11.88 25.76
N ASN A 752 -19.95 12.44 26.49
CA ASN A 752 -20.65 11.76 27.57
C ASN A 752 -21.84 10.90 27.10
N ARG A 753 -22.20 10.95 25.82
CA ARG A 753 -23.34 10.26 25.21
C ARG A 753 -23.00 9.84 23.77
N LEU A 754 -21.94 9.06 23.63
CA LEU A 754 -21.45 8.59 22.33
C LEU A 754 -22.49 7.82 21.55
N SER A 755 -22.33 7.80 20.25
CA SER A 755 -23.19 7.12 19.27
C SER A 755 -22.44 6.05 18.51
N LEU A 756 -23.18 5.03 18.04
CA LEU A 756 -22.76 4.11 16.99
C LEU A 756 -22.97 4.79 15.65
N PHE A 757 -21.99 4.73 14.75
CA PHE A 757 -22.13 5.25 13.38
C PHE A 757 -22.19 4.12 12.37
N THR A 758 -23.23 4.09 11.54
CA THR A 758 -23.37 3.21 10.38
C THR A 758 -23.41 4.08 9.13
N MET A 759 -22.39 3.98 8.29
CA MET A 759 -22.23 4.87 7.14
C MET A 759 -22.42 4.10 5.83
N LEU A 760 -23.67 4.03 5.37
CA LEU A 760 -24.05 3.35 4.12
C LEU A 760 -23.71 4.24 2.92
N THR A 761 -22.42 4.31 2.66
CA THR A 761 -21.82 5.16 1.63
C THR A 761 -20.43 4.65 1.27
N CYS A 762 -19.82 5.17 0.21
CA CYS A 762 -18.46 4.83 -0.20
C CYS A 762 -17.39 5.46 0.73
N LEU A 763 -16.24 4.86 0.82
CA LEU A 763 -14.94 5.42 1.23
C LEU A 763 -14.86 6.05 2.64
N ASN A 764 -15.94 6.20 3.39
CA ASN A 764 -15.87 6.84 4.71
C ASN A 764 -15.01 6.06 5.73
N GLY A 765 -14.74 4.79 5.45
CA GLY A 765 -13.85 3.94 6.22
C GLY A 765 -12.45 3.76 5.60
N TYR A 766 -12.05 4.55 4.59
CA TYR A 766 -10.78 4.43 3.90
C TYR A 766 -9.61 4.89 4.79
N PHE A 767 -9.22 4.04 5.73
CA PHE A 767 -8.23 4.34 6.77
C PHE A 767 -6.77 4.17 6.32
N VAL A 768 -6.52 3.66 5.11
CA VAL A 768 -5.15 3.34 4.65
C VAL A 768 -4.40 4.51 4.03
N SER A 769 -4.98 5.71 3.98
CA SER A 769 -4.32 6.88 3.42
C SER A 769 -3.24 7.45 4.34
N PRO A 770 -1.99 7.61 3.88
CA PRO A 770 -0.95 8.27 4.68
C PRO A 770 -1.13 9.79 4.77
N TYR A 771 -2.04 10.38 3.99
CA TYR A 771 -2.16 11.84 3.85
C TYR A 771 -3.24 12.45 4.73
N ALA A 772 -4.36 11.76 4.94
CA ALA A 772 -5.49 12.31 5.70
C ALA A 772 -6.33 11.20 6.33
N ASP A 773 -6.94 11.53 7.48
CA ASP A 773 -7.91 10.66 8.13
C ASP A 773 -9.20 10.58 7.31
N SER A 774 -9.80 9.41 7.22
CA SER A 774 -11.18 9.23 6.78
C SER A 774 -12.17 9.83 7.80
N LEU A 775 -13.42 10.01 7.40
CA LEU A 775 -14.46 10.49 8.31
C LEU A 775 -14.64 9.57 9.50
N ALA A 776 -14.57 8.25 9.29
CA ALA A 776 -14.69 7.27 10.36
C ALA A 776 -13.54 7.34 11.37
N GLU A 777 -12.29 7.50 10.90
CA GLU A 777 -11.13 7.72 11.77
C GLU A 777 -11.29 9.01 12.57
N LYS A 778 -11.67 10.09 11.90
CA LYS A 778 -11.83 11.40 12.53
C LYS A 778 -12.88 11.38 13.63
N LEU A 779 -14.03 10.71 13.39
CA LEU A 779 -15.08 10.50 14.38
C LEU A 779 -14.59 9.64 15.55
N HIS A 780 -13.85 8.57 15.26
CA HIS A 780 -13.33 7.67 16.28
C HIS A 780 -12.29 8.36 17.18
N ASN A 781 -11.37 9.12 16.59
CA ASN A 781 -10.27 9.80 17.30
C ASN A 781 -10.67 11.16 17.92
N ALA A 782 -11.91 11.63 17.69
CA ALA A 782 -12.39 12.91 18.28
C ALA A 782 -12.38 12.88 19.81
N GLN A 783 -11.78 13.88 20.44
CA GLN A 783 -11.62 13.94 21.90
C GLN A 783 -12.90 14.36 22.63
N ASN A 784 -13.67 15.29 22.06
CA ASN A 784 -14.84 15.90 22.71
C ASN A 784 -16.17 15.23 22.31
N GLY A 785 -16.14 14.13 21.55
CA GLY A 785 -17.33 13.48 21.04
C GLY A 785 -17.01 12.50 19.94
N GLY A 786 -17.83 12.50 18.88
CA GLY A 786 -17.71 11.60 17.75
C GLY A 786 -18.38 10.24 17.95
N SER A 787 -17.73 9.19 17.49
CA SER A 787 -18.24 7.82 17.57
C SER A 787 -17.51 6.98 18.62
N VAL A 788 -18.19 5.98 19.16
CA VAL A 788 -17.53 4.87 19.88
C VAL A 788 -17.08 3.79 18.91
N MET A 789 -17.74 3.66 17.79
CA MET A 789 -17.39 2.85 16.65
C MET A 789 -17.99 3.41 15.36
N SER A 790 -17.38 3.11 14.25
CA SER A 790 -17.88 3.40 12.89
C SER A 790 -17.84 2.15 12.05
N TRP A 791 -18.99 1.80 11.42
CA TRP A 791 -19.10 0.72 10.45
C TRP A 791 -19.26 1.34 9.06
N ALA A 792 -18.23 1.22 8.23
CA ALA A 792 -18.11 1.99 7.01
C ALA A 792 -17.32 1.24 5.93
N SER A 793 -17.51 1.62 4.67
CA SER A 793 -16.76 1.09 3.54
C SER A 793 -15.40 1.76 3.37
N THR A 794 -14.37 0.96 3.12
CA THR A 794 -13.07 1.43 2.66
C THR A 794 -13.02 1.64 1.15
N GLY A 795 -13.95 1.06 0.40
CA GLY A 795 -14.01 1.13 -1.06
C GLY A 795 -15.31 1.74 -1.56
N LYS A 796 -15.42 1.80 -2.88
CA LYS A 796 -16.68 2.14 -3.56
C LYS A 796 -17.64 0.97 -3.48
N THR A 797 -18.94 1.29 -3.35
CA THR A 797 -19.99 0.31 -3.17
C THR A 797 -21.32 0.85 -3.69
N THR A 798 -22.30 -0.02 -3.85
CA THR A 798 -23.63 0.34 -4.37
C THR A 798 -24.72 0.24 -3.29
N PRO A 799 -25.76 1.09 -3.35
CA PRO A 799 -26.80 1.15 -2.32
C PRO A 799 -27.59 -0.16 -2.14
N ASP A 800 -27.74 -0.97 -3.18
CA ASP A 800 -28.46 -2.25 -3.15
C ASP A 800 -27.77 -3.26 -2.21
N ILE A 801 -26.44 -3.42 -2.35
CA ILE A 801 -25.65 -4.30 -1.47
C ILE A 801 -25.63 -3.75 -0.04
N GLN A 802 -25.48 -2.42 0.10
CA GLN A 802 -25.53 -1.77 1.42
C GLN A 802 -26.84 -2.08 2.16
N MET A 803 -27.97 -2.01 1.45
CA MET A 803 -29.30 -2.28 2.03
C MET A 803 -29.46 -3.72 2.51
N ILE A 804 -28.86 -4.70 1.83
CA ILE A 804 -28.92 -6.12 2.27
C ILE A 804 -28.34 -6.25 3.68
N MET A 805 -27.09 -5.82 3.86
CA MET A 805 -26.43 -5.95 5.18
C MET A 805 -27.01 -5.01 6.23
N ALA A 806 -27.40 -3.78 5.84
CA ALA A 806 -27.98 -2.84 6.78
C ALA A 806 -29.34 -3.32 7.31
N THR A 807 -30.19 -3.87 6.45
CA THR A 807 -31.45 -4.46 6.88
C THR A 807 -31.19 -5.51 7.99
N ARG A 808 -30.29 -6.45 7.73
CA ARG A 808 -29.96 -7.48 8.71
C ARG A 808 -29.38 -6.90 10.00
N PHE A 809 -28.49 -5.91 9.89
CA PHE A 809 -27.92 -5.23 11.05
C PHE A 809 -29.01 -4.62 11.94
N TYR A 810 -29.95 -3.87 11.37
CA TYR A 810 -31.02 -3.22 12.11
C TYR A 810 -32.04 -4.20 12.68
N GLU A 811 -32.36 -5.27 11.97
CA GLU A 811 -33.21 -6.37 12.47
C GLU A 811 -32.60 -7.01 13.73
N GLN A 812 -31.32 -7.39 13.69
CA GLN A 812 -30.67 -8.04 14.81
C GLN A 812 -30.42 -7.08 15.97
N LEU A 813 -30.12 -5.82 15.68
CA LEU A 813 -30.04 -4.77 16.70
C LEU A 813 -31.40 -4.59 17.42
N ALA A 814 -32.50 -4.57 16.67
CA ALA A 814 -33.84 -4.46 17.24
C ALA A 814 -34.22 -5.67 18.10
N LEU A 815 -33.90 -6.87 17.66
CA LEU A 815 -34.13 -8.11 18.42
C LEU A 815 -33.26 -8.17 19.70
N GLY A 816 -32.08 -7.61 19.67
CA GLY A 816 -31.13 -7.61 20.80
C GLY A 816 -30.59 -8.99 21.18
N ASN A 817 -30.62 -9.97 20.28
CA ASN A 817 -30.10 -11.31 20.51
C ASN A 817 -28.56 -11.36 20.42
N ILE A 818 -27.98 -10.57 19.53
CA ILE A 818 -26.52 -10.44 19.35
C ILE A 818 -26.03 -9.32 20.25
N LYS A 819 -25.09 -9.63 21.14
CA LYS A 819 -24.65 -8.73 22.22
C LYS A 819 -23.30 -8.06 21.95
N ARG A 820 -22.61 -8.45 20.91
CA ARG A 820 -21.30 -7.89 20.55
C ARG A 820 -21.34 -7.30 19.15
N MET A 821 -20.69 -6.15 18.98
CA MET A 821 -20.69 -5.42 17.72
C MET A 821 -20.05 -6.24 16.59
N GLY A 822 -18.91 -6.88 16.84
CA GLY A 822 -18.23 -7.70 15.85
C GLY A 822 -19.10 -8.85 15.33
N ASP A 823 -19.83 -9.53 16.23
CA ASP A 823 -20.77 -10.59 15.83
C ASP A 823 -21.96 -10.04 15.03
N LEU A 824 -22.46 -8.86 15.41
CA LEU A 824 -23.55 -8.19 14.71
C LEU A 824 -23.18 -7.79 13.29
N VAL A 825 -22.00 -7.21 13.12
CA VAL A 825 -21.45 -6.82 11.82
C VAL A 825 -21.20 -8.04 10.95
N ARG A 826 -20.61 -9.09 11.51
CA ARG A 826 -20.33 -10.35 10.80
C ARG A 826 -21.63 -11.04 10.35
N ASP A 827 -22.65 -11.13 11.22
CA ASP A 827 -23.98 -11.68 10.88
C ASP A 827 -24.65 -10.87 9.74
N ALA A 828 -24.53 -9.54 9.78
CA ALA A 828 -25.08 -8.68 8.75
C ALA A 828 -24.37 -8.88 7.39
N LYS A 829 -23.06 -8.96 7.38
CA LYS A 829 -22.24 -9.18 6.18
C LYS A 829 -22.44 -10.58 5.57
N ALA A 830 -22.76 -11.57 6.39
CA ALA A 830 -23.08 -12.93 5.92
C ALA A 830 -24.31 -12.98 4.99
N GLN A 831 -25.16 -11.94 4.99
CA GLN A 831 -26.31 -11.84 4.07
C GLN A 831 -25.93 -11.40 2.67
N ILE A 832 -24.76 -10.79 2.49
CA ILE A 832 -24.27 -10.38 1.17
C ILE A 832 -23.92 -11.65 0.37
N PRO A 833 -24.27 -11.74 -0.92
CA PRO A 833 -23.92 -12.87 -1.75
C PRO A 833 -22.41 -13.17 -1.73
N GLY A 834 -22.05 -14.45 -1.76
CA GLY A 834 -20.65 -14.87 -1.82
C GLY A 834 -19.96 -14.32 -3.08
N GLY A 835 -18.66 -13.97 -2.95
CA GLY A 835 -17.86 -13.38 -4.02
C GLY A 835 -18.05 -11.87 -4.20
N SER A 836 -18.86 -11.21 -3.37
CA SER A 836 -18.95 -9.75 -3.34
C SER A 836 -17.73 -9.17 -2.61
N ASP A 837 -17.03 -8.25 -3.26
CA ASP A 837 -15.90 -7.51 -2.69
C ASP A 837 -16.30 -6.61 -1.49
N VAL A 838 -17.59 -6.25 -1.38
CA VAL A 838 -18.13 -5.48 -0.26
C VAL A 838 -17.98 -6.24 1.07
N ARG A 839 -17.95 -7.57 1.06
CA ARG A 839 -17.64 -8.36 2.27
C ARG A 839 -16.28 -8.00 2.86
N TYR A 840 -15.30 -7.70 2.02
CA TYR A 840 -13.96 -7.31 2.43
C TYR A 840 -13.80 -5.82 2.70
N SER A 841 -14.45 -4.97 1.89
CA SER A 841 -14.26 -3.53 1.96
C SER A 841 -15.10 -2.83 3.03
N TRP A 842 -15.97 -3.55 3.76
CA TRP A 842 -16.76 -2.97 4.85
C TRP A 842 -16.15 -3.30 6.20
N VAL A 843 -15.58 -2.30 6.89
CA VAL A 843 -14.77 -2.48 8.08
C VAL A 843 -15.43 -1.94 9.35
N LEU A 844 -15.08 -2.52 10.48
CA LEU A 844 -15.42 -2.06 11.82
C LEU A 844 -14.25 -1.26 12.41
N LEU A 845 -14.32 0.06 12.36
CA LEU A 845 -13.42 0.91 13.15
C LEU A 845 -13.97 1.03 14.57
N GLY A 846 -13.46 0.21 15.47
CA GLY A 846 -13.91 0.06 16.83
C GLY A 846 -13.56 -1.30 17.43
N ASP A 847 -13.90 -1.49 18.71
CA ASP A 847 -13.71 -2.77 19.42
C ASP A 847 -14.78 -3.79 19.00
N PRO A 848 -14.42 -4.95 18.43
CA PRO A 848 -15.39 -5.97 18.05
C PRO A 848 -16.13 -6.56 19.26
N MET A 849 -15.57 -6.44 20.45
CA MET A 849 -16.18 -6.84 21.71
C MET A 849 -17.14 -5.80 22.31
N LEU A 850 -17.29 -4.62 21.65
CA LEU A 850 -18.19 -3.57 22.12
C LEU A 850 -19.59 -4.13 22.37
N LYS A 851 -20.11 -3.96 23.59
CA LYS A 851 -21.47 -4.37 23.94
C LYS A 851 -22.48 -3.49 23.21
N VAL A 852 -23.47 -4.13 22.62
CA VAL A 852 -24.61 -3.47 22.01
C VAL A 852 -25.87 -3.98 22.68
N ARG A 853 -26.71 -3.05 23.09
CA ARG A 853 -28.03 -3.29 23.70
C ARG A 853 -28.02 -4.39 24.79
N GLN A 854 -28.03 -4.01 26.04
CA GLN A 854 -28.17 -4.92 27.19
C GLN A 854 -29.62 -5.37 27.38
#